data_4015e28853a369cca1b70548ef92b47c
#
_entry.id   4015e28853a369cca1b70548ef92b47c
#
_cell.length_a   1.000
_cell.length_b   1.000
_cell.length_c   1.000
_cell.angle_alpha   90.00
_cell.angle_beta   90.00
_cell.angle_gamma   90.00
#
_symmetry.space_group_name_H-M   'P 1'
#
loop_
_entity.id
_entity.type
_entity.pdbx_description
1 polymer ?
#
loop_
_entity_poly.entity_id
_entity_poly.type
_entity_poly.pdbx_seq_one_letter_code
_entity_poly.pdbx_strand_id
1 'polypeptide(L)'
;MSNRHFEDMFRHQGKTVNIIGKTRVKTYRDIYRQLSELQDKNEIPVHDNYLGDNVLAQNLYKKKYFIKDLNSDLIESTPEDVFKRLSSFLATVEGTKAKQKKWATKFYEELFEGRFIPGGRVLAGAGDLYRLKTLANCFVTKIQRDEIDSIYKAAFECARTYSYGGGIGVDISSLRPKDSIVHNAADSSTGAVSFMELYSLTTGLIGQSGRRGALMLTIDVKHPDIEHFLKVKKVPNWVTNQIVDQCNWSGRFDNQELETIKKQVMENTQVRFANISVKASDEFMQAVDEQREYLQGEYLVYQKKKNNILNNAPQDIDNIHYSINIPSKDISNYALMDSFSTFARMKNWLEQKYSVSITKTQFSDKMNRDVYGDISIELNNEEYDLAIRQAGDFMLYFSSEQTGEIRRMVKARDIWDQFIEGNYKTAEPGLIFWSTMSKYSPSNYVGKPIICTNPCAEVPLEDGGACNLGSLNLSCFIENGYEANAKINWDKLAESTAILIRFLDNVVTWNEDLNALEKQKVAARETRRLGLGIMGIADMLNQLGLGYDSKEGIAIITQAMEFITNAAFQASASLAGEKGASPIYSEEEYMKCPFIEAALSKETQSLIRENGIRNIAIMSIAPTGSISNIIKGIQVGGKNYIGVSGGVEPIFALYYTRRTESFKKNEFYKVFHSTVQAYIDKMDLREELEAADKIEDILPDYFLRTAHHIKPDKRVEIQGLIQRYIDHSISSTINLPEDVQPEVISDIYLKAWKKDLKGVTIYRDGSRFPILSTETKLTEFQKIKENEFKISVDGDEIITANGEEIIKLPDGSLTTVYHYMKNSDKAIEEVLTKVEFEELET
;
A
#
# COMPACT_ATOMS: atom_id res chain seq x y z
N MET A 1 3.08 -25.14 24.89
CA MET A 1 2.24 -24.28 25.75
C MET A 1 1.73 -25.07 26.93
N SER A 2 2.07 -24.71 28.15
CA SER A 2 1.47 -25.33 29.34
C SER A 2 -0.02 -24.95 29.41
N ASN A 3 -0.82 -25.69 30.21
CA ASN A 3 -2.20 -25.31 30.54
C ASN A 3 -2.31 -23.89 31.14
N ARG A 4 -1.20 -23.25 31.46
CA ARG A 4 -1.07 -21.95 32.12
C ARG A 4 -1.88 -20.86 31.42
N HIS A 5 -1.82 -20.79 30.08
CA HIS A 5 -2.60 -19.79 29.30
C HIS A 5 -4.10 -19.88 29.59
N PHE A 6 -4.67 -21.08 29.56
CA PHE A 6 -6.10 -21.29 29.82
C PHE A 6 -6.48 -21.17 31.30
N GLU A 7 -5.58 -21.53 32.21
CA GLU A 7 -5.80 -21.41 33.67
C GLU A 7 -5.74 -19.95 34.12
N ASP A 8 -4.79 -19.18 33.64
CA ASP A 8 -4.66 -17.75 33.95
C ASP A 8 -5.85 -16.93 33.44
N MET A 9 -6.43 -17.29 32.30
CA MET A 9 -7.63 -16.65 31.77
C MET A 9 -8.82 -16.72 32.72
N PHE A 10 -9.04 -17.87 33.33
CA PHE A 10 -10.15 -18.05 34.28
C PHE A 10 -9.89 -17.33 35.61
N ARG A 11 -8.63 -17.12 35.98
CA ARG A 11 -8.27 -16.36 37.17
C ARG A 11 -8.49 -14.85 37.00
N HIS A 12 -8.29 -14.32 35.81
CA HIS A 12 -8.29 -12.87 35.55
C HIS A 12 -9.57 -12.36 34.89
N GLN A 13 -10.64 -13.12 34.74
CA GLN A 13 -11.98 -12.76 34.20
C GLN A 13 -11.98 -11.43 33.38
N GLY A 14 -11.08 -11.30 32.41
CA GLY A 14 -10.93 -10.09 31.61
C GLY A 14 -12.13 -9.88 30.69
N LYS A 15 -12.33 -8.63 30.21
CA LYS A 15 -13.40 -8.27 29.28
C LYS A 15 -13.36 -9.14 28.01
N THR A 16 -12.17 -9.52 27.53
CA THR A 16 -11.98 -10.41 26.37
C THR A 16 -12.60 -11.79 26.61
N VAL A 17 -12.37 -12.40 27.77
CA VAL A 17 -12.96 -13.71 28.15
C VAL A 17 -14.48 -13.63 28.22
N ASN A 18 -15.02 -12.53 28.73
CA ASN A 18 -16.48 -12.32 28.79
C ASN A 18 -17.09 -12.17 27.38
N ILE A 19 -16.41 -11.48 26.44
CA ILE A 19 -16.85 -11.35 25.05
C ILE A 19 -16.83 -12.71 24.35
N ILE A 20 -15.75 -13.47 24.49
CA ILE A 20 -15.59 -14.78 23.84
C ILE A 20 -16.56 -15.82 24.46
N GLY A 21 -16.85 -15.70 25.73
CA GLY A 21 -17.73 -16.56 26.45
C GLY A 21 -17.09 -17.91 26.89
N LYS A 22 -17.48 -18.40 28.03
CA LYS A 22 -16.87 -19.59 28.65
C LYS A 22 -16.98 -20.85 27.78
N THR A 23 -18.09 -21.03 27.03
CA THR A 23 -18.28 -22.19 26.16
C THR A 23 -17.31 -22.18 24.98
N ARG A 24 -17.10 -21.02 24.37
CA ARG A 24 -16.14 -20.85 23.25
C ARG A 24 -14.71 -21.08 23.71
N VAL A 25 -14.34 -20.56 24.89
CA VAL A 25 -13.04 -20.80 25.52
C VAL A 25 -12.81 -22.28 25.79
N LYS A 26 -13.83 -22.97 26.31
CA LYS A 26 -13.75 -24.42 26.53
C LYS A 26 -13.53 -25.18 25.20
N THR A 27 -14.28 -24.84 24.16
CA THR A 27 -14.12 -25.42 22.83
C THR A 27 -12.72 -25.18 22.27
N TYR A 28 -12.19 -23.95 22.38
CA TYR A 28 -10.84 -23.63 21.98
C TYR A 28 -9.80 -24.48 22.71
N ARG A 29 -9.88 -24.57 24.01
CA ARG A 29 -9.01 -25.43 24.84
C ARG A 29 -9.05 -26.89 24.40
N ASP A 30 -10.24 -27.43 24.14
CA ASP A 30 -10.40 -28.82 23.71
C ASP A 30 -9.77 -29.06 22.34
N ILE A 31 -9.96 -28.17 21.36
CA ILE A 31 -9.32 -28.25 20.04
C ILE A 31 -7.80 -28.12 20.15
N TYR A 32 -7.32 -27.20 20.98
CA TYR A 32 -5.88 -27.01 21.20
C TYR A 32 -5.23 -28.30 21.76
N ARG A 33 -5.90 -28.95 22.70
CA ARG A 33 -5.45 -30.24 23.27
C ARG A 33 -5.46 -31.35 22.23
N GLN A 34 -6.49 -31.43 21.38
CA GLN A 34 -6.56 -32.40 20.29
C GLN A 34 -5.40 -32.22 19.27
N LEU A 35 -5.07 -31.00 18.92
CA LEU A 35 -3.90 -30.75 18.05
C LEU A 35 -2.58 -31.18 18.73
N SER A 36 -2.44 -30.95 20.03
CA SER A 36 -1.26 -31.42 20.76
C SER A 36 -1.16 -32.95 20.76
N GLU A 37 -2.28 -33.66 20.99
CA GLU A 37 -2.35 -35.12 20.95
C GLU A 37 -2.02 -35.70 19.56
N LEU A 38 -2.40 -34.98 18.46
CA LEU A 38 -2.04 -35.37 17.09
C LEU A 38 -0.54 -35.19 16.84
N GLN A 39 0.05 -34.14 17.40
CA GLN A 39 1.50 -33.93 17.36
C GLN A 39 2.24 -35.03 18.13
N ASP A 40 1.82 -35.33 19.33
CA ASP A 40 2.44 -36.38 20.16
C ASP A 40 2.39 -37.78 19.50
N LYS A 41 1.37 -38.00 18.63
CA LYS A 41 1.24 -39.22 17.82
C LYS A 41 1.91 -39.18 16.48
N ASN A 42 2.56 -38.07 16.14
CA ASN A 42 3.13 -37.79 14.81
C ASN A 42 2.10 -37.89 13.65
N GLU A 43 0.81 -37.67 13.93
CA GLU A 43 -0.24 -37.63 12.91
C GLU A 43 -0.27 -36.28 12.18
N ILE A 44 0.20 -35.23 12.84
CA ILE A 44 0.53 -33.94 12.23
C ILE A 44 1.97 -33.60 12.59
N PRO A 45 2.63 -32.75 11.79
CA PRO A 45 4.03 -32.43 12.01
C PRO A 45 4.28 -31.94 13.44
N VAL A 46 5.29 -32.54 14.12
CA VAL A 46 5.87 -32.05 15.40
C VAL A 46 7.13 -31.29 15.03
N HIS A 47 7.27 -30.07 15.54
CA HIS A 47 8.23 -29.19 14.96
C HIS A 47 9.07 -28.48 15.99
N ASP A 48 10.33 -28.71 15.87
CA ASP A 48 11.37 -28.10 16.69
C ASP A 48 12.10 -26.97 15.94
N ASN A 49 11.80 -26.74 14.67
CA ASN A 49 12.70 -25.89 13.87
C ASN A 49 12.05 -25.21 12.62
N TYR A 50 10.84 -24.62 12.77
CA TYR A 50 10.21 -23.88 11.66
C TYR A 50 11.13 -22.77 11.11
N LEU A 51 11.78 -22.01 12.00
CA LEU A 51 12.61 -20.86 11.63
C LEU A 51 14.07 -21.22 11.37
N GLY A 52 14.50 -22.45 11.68
CA GLY A 52 15.92 -22.76 11.64
C GLY A 52 16.73 -21.79 12.50
N ASP A 53 17.89 -21.37 11.99
CA ASP A 53 18.80 -20.43 12.65
C ASP A 53 18.49 -18.96 12.34
N ASN A 54 17.29 -18.64 11.81
CA ASN A 54 16.95 -17.27 11.42
C ASN A 54 16.61 -16.39 12.63
N VAL A 55 17.63 -15.75 13.19
CA VAL A 55 17.54 -14.88 14.38
C VAL A 55 16.61 -13.67 14.14
N LEU A 56 16.55 -13.13 12.91
CA LEU A 56 15.70 -12.00 12.60
C LEU A 56 14.23 -12.37 12.73
N ALA A 57 13.84 -13.49 12.12
CA ALA A 57 12.47 -13.98 12.20
C ALA A 57 12.07 -14.37 13.64
N GLN A 58 12.99 -15.02 14.39
CA GLN A 58 12.78 -15.33 15.83
C GLN A 58 12.50 -14.05 16.64
N ASN A 59 13.31 -13.00 16.43
CA ASN A 59 13.13 -11.72 17.11
C ASN A 59 11.81 -11.03 16.72
N LEU A 60 11.39 -11.13 15.45
CA LEU A 60 10.12 -10.58 14.98
C LEU A 60 8.93 -11.31 15.64
N TYR A 61 8.95 -12.64 15.71
CA TYR A 61 7.92 -13.39 16.42
C TYR A 61 7.86 -13.01 17.89
N LYS A 62 8.99 -13.03 18.59
CA LYS A 62 9.09 -12.68 20.02
C LYS A 62 8.60 -11.25 20.31
N LYS A 63 8.96 -10.31 19.46
CA LYS A 63 8.61 -8.88 19.66
C LYS A 63 7.16 -8.57 19.28
N LYS A 64 6.60 -9.22 18.24
CA LYS A 64 5.35 -8.78 17.63
C LYS A 64 4.19 -9.75 17.74
N TYR A 65 4.41 -11.06 17.77
CA TYR A 65 3.37 -12.06 17.52
C TYR A 65 3.12 -13.05 18.67
N PHE A 66 4.13 -13.34 19.49
CA PHE A 66 3.92 -14.19 20.66
C PHE A 66 3.01 -13.51 21.68
N ILE A 67 2.03 -14.26 22.19
CA ILE A 67 1.15 -13.78 23.24
C ILE A 67 1.95 -13.63 24.54
N LYS A 68 1.63 -12.55 25.26
CA LYS A 68 2.14 -12.23 26.58
C LYS A 68 0.98 -12.19 27.57
N ASP A 69 1.21 -12.65 28.79
CA ASP A 69 0.27 -12.49 29.90
C ASP A 69 0.14 -11.02 30.34
N LEU A 70 -0.62 -10.77 31.40
CA LEU A 70 -0.82 -9.42 31.97
C LEU A 70 0.47 -8.83 32.57
N ASN A 71 1.43 -9.66 32.96
CA ASN A 71 2.72 -9.24 33.48
C ASN A 71 3.76 -9.00 32.35
N SER A 72 3.34 -9.17 31.07
CA SER A 72 4.21 -9.09 29.89
C SER A 72 5.17 -10.28 29.73
N ASP A 73 4.97 -11.37 30.47
CA ASP A 73 5.71 -12.61 30.28
C ASP A 73 5.22 -13.35 29.03
N LEU A 74 6.17 -13.91 28.26
CA LEU A 74 5.86 -14.67 27.05
C LEU A 74 5.17 -16.00 27.41
N ILE A 75 4.02 -16.26 26.80
CA ILE A 75 3.29 -17.53 26.91
C ILE A 75 3.71 -18.47 25.77
N GLU A 76 4.01 -17.94 24.61
CA GLU A 76 4.47 -18.66 23.43
C GLU A 76 5.97 -18.49 23.27
N SER A 77 6.63 -19.52 22.72
CA SER A 77 8.07 -19.54 22.52
C SER A 77 8.48 -19.87 21.09
N THR A 78 7.57 -20.46 20.30
CA THR A 78 7.81 -20.91 18.93
C THR A 78 6.69 -20.47 17.98
N PRO A 79 6.96 -20.34 16.66
CA PRO A 79 5.92 -20.10 15.67
C PRO A 79 4.84 -21.18 15.66
N GLU A 80 5.22 -22.42 15.93
CA GLU A 80 4.31 -23.57 16.02
C GLU A 80 3.27 -23.39 17.12
N ASP A 81 3.64 -22.78 18.26
CA ASP A 81 2.69 -22.38 19.31
C ASP A 81 1.65 -21.41 18.75
N VAL A 82 2.11 -20.42 17.95
CA VAL A 82 1.24 -19.45 17.28
C VAL A 82 0.28 -20.15 16.31
N PHE A 83 0.81 -21.04 15.46
CA PHE A 83 -0.03 -21.76 14.48
C PHE A 83 -1.06 -22.66 15.14
N LYS A 84 -0.68 -23.35 16.20
CA LYS A 84 -1.60 -24.16 16.98
C LYS A 84 -2.69 -23.32 17.66
N ARG A 85 -2.33 -22.16 18.19
CA ARG A 85 -3.29 -21.20 18.75
C ARG A 85 -4.30 -20.71 17.71
N LEU A 86 -3.81 -20.21 16.57
CA LEU A 86 -4.64 -19.70 15.49
C LEU A 86 -5.61 -20.76 14.97
N SER A 87 -5.09 -21.94 14.67
CA SER A 87 -5.86 -23.04 14.11
C SER A 87 -6.95 -23.52 15.06
N SER A 88 -6.62 -23.67 16.34
CA SER A 88 -7.56 -24.08 17.37
C SER A 88 -8.64 -23.04 17.62
N PHE A 89 -8.26 -21.78 17.68
CA PHE A 89 -9.17 -20.67 17.94
C PHE A 89 -10.16 -20.46 16.79
N LEU A 90 -9.66 -20.39 15.56
CA LEU A 90 -10.50 -20.10 14.40
C LEU A 90 -11.41 -21.28 14.02
N ALA A 91 -10.97 -22.51 14.25
CA ALA A 91 -11.80 -23.68 14.00
C ALA A 91 -13.01 -23.78 14.93
N THR A 92 -13.06 -23.05 16.06
CA THR A 92 -14.25 -23.03 16.94
C THR A 92 -15.51 -22.48 16.26
N VAL A 93 -15.35 -21.76 15.14
CA VAL A 93 -16.47 -21.26 14.31
C VAL A 93 -17.21 -22.39 13.60
N GLU A 94 -16.54 -23.52 13.34
CA GLU A 94 -17.14 -24.64 12.61
C GLU A 94 -18.19 -25.37 13.47
N GLY A 95 -19.34 -25.67 12.85
CA GLY A 95 -20.56 -26.02 13.57
C GLY A 95 -20.53 -27.36 14.35
N THR A 96 -19.63 -28.31 14.00
CA THR A 96 -19.54 -29.60 14.65
C THR A 96 -18.13 -29.94 15.12
N LYS A 97 -17.99 -30.77 16.16
CA LYS A 97 -16.67 -31.20 16.65
C LYS A 97 -15.82 -31.86 15.58
N ALA A 98 -16.42 -32.64 14.68
CA ALA A 98 -15.71 -33.28 13.58
C ALA A 98 -15.20 -32.23 12.57
N LYS A 99 -16.01 -31.23 12.20
CA LYS A 99 -15.60 -30.10 11.36
C LYS A 99 -14.52 -29.25 12.05
N GLN A 100 -14.69 -28.98 13.36
CA GLN A 100 -13.70 -28.22 14.13
C GLN A 100 -12.33 -28.91 14.12
N LYS A 101 -12.28 -30.22 14.40
CA LYS A 101 -11.03 -30.99 14.32
C LYS A 101 -10.43 -30.95 12.91
N LYS A 102 -11.24 -31.26 11.88
CA LYS A 102 -10.81 -31.29 10.47
C LYS A 102 -10.18 -29.95 10.05
N TRP A 103 -10.86 -28.83 10.33
CA TRP A 103 -10.39 -27.51 9.91
C TRP A 103 -9.22 -27.00 10.75
N ALA A 104 -9.16 -27.31 12.04
CA ALA A 104 -8.00 -27.01 12.88
C ALA A 104 -6.74 -27.68 12.34
N THR A 105 -6.82 -28.96 11.96
CA THR A 105 -5.70 -29.71 11.36
C THR A 105 -5.29 -29.09 10.03
N LYS A 106 -6.24 -28.83 9.11
CA LYS A 106 -5.93 -28.21 7.82
C LYS A 106 -5.30 -26.81 7.95
N PHE A 107 -5.82 -25.96 8.83
CA PHE A 107 -5.26 -24.63 9.09
C PHE A 107 -3.84 -24.73 9.65
N TYR A 108 -3.60 -25.67 10.56
CA TYR A 108 -2.27 -25.87 11.13
C TYR A 108 -1.26 -26.32 10.08
N GLU A 109 -1.60 -27.31 9.27
CA GLU A 109 -0.75 -27.82 8.19
C GLU A 109 -0.39 -26.74 7.17
N GLU A 110 -1.36 -25.94 6.73
CA GLU A 110 -1.13 -24.85 5.78
C GLU A 110 -0.21 -23.76 6.34
N LEU A 111 -0.42 -23.36 7.60
CA LEU A 111 0.43 -22.38 8.30
C LEU A 111 1.83 -22.92 8.50
N PHE A 112 1.94 -24.19 8.89
CA PHE A 112 3.23 -24.83 9.13
C PHE A 112 4.04 -25.03 7.86
N GLU A 113 3.39 -25.42 6.76
CA GLU A 113 4.05 -25.51 5.45
C GLU A 113 4.36 -24.15 4.82
N GLY A 114 3.93 -23.06 5.41
CA GLY A 114 4.19 -21.71 4.93
C GLY A 114 3.43 -21.37 3.64
N ARG A 115 2.38 -22.11 3.29
CA ARG A 115 1.62 -21.88 2.05
C ARG A 115 0.79 -20.62 2.10
N PHE A 116 0.36 -20.21 3.29
CA PHE A 116 -0.16 -18.88 3.53
C PHE A 116 0.17 -18.38 4.94
N ILE A 117 0.04 -17.09 5.15
CA ILE A 117 0.14 -16.46 6.46
C ILE A 117 -0.93 -15.36 6.58
N PRO A 118 -1.68 -15.29 7.69
CA PRO A 118 -2.61 -14.19 7.90
C PRO A 118 -1.90 -12.88 8.26
N GLY A 119 -2.60 -11.79 8.13
CA GLY A 119 -2.12 -10.47 8.51
C GLY A 119 -1.66 -10.39 9.96
N GLY A 120 -0.72 -9.50 10.24
CA GLY A 120 -0.09 -9.39 11.55
C GLY A 120 -1.05 -9.17 12.72
N ARG A 121 -2.25 -8.64 12.48
CA ARG A 121 -3.28 -8.49 13.53
C ARG A 121 -3.90 -9.82 13.92
N VAL A 122 -4.13 -10.69 12.96
CA VAL A 122 -4.61 -12.06 13.22
C VAL A 122 -3.54 -12.85 13.96
N LEU A 123 -2.28 -12.80 13.50
CA LEU A 123 -1.14 -13.44 14.16
C LEU A 123 -1.01 -13.04 15.64
N ALA A 124 -1.12 -11.74 15.93
CA ALA A 124 -0.92 -11.21 17.27
C ALA A 124 -2.17 -11.23 18.16
N GLY A 125 -3.37 -11.36 17.57
CA GLY A 125 -4.62 -11.13 18.29
C GLY A 125 -5.55 -12.33 18.39
N ALA A 126 -5.59 -13.22 17.40
CA ALA A 126 -6.49 -14.36 17.42
C ALA A 126 -6.10 -15.32 18.55
N GLY A 127 -7.04 -15.59 19.47
CA GLY A 127 -6.80 -16.41 20.65
C GLY A 127 -6.10 -15.70 21.82
N ASP A 128 -5.86 -14.38 21.74
CA ASP A 128 -5.42 -13.59 22.91
C ASP A 128 -6.61 -13.32 23.82
N LEU A 129 -6.57 -13.91 25.00
CA LEU A 129 -7.64 -13.86 26.00
C LEU A 129 -7.35 -12.85 27.12
N TYR A 130 -6.22 -12.16 27.07
CA TYR A 130 -5.81 -11.15 28.04
C TYR A 130 -6.13 -9.72 27.57
N ARG A 131 -6.08 -9.46 26.25
CA ARG A 131 -6.22 -8.12 25.68
C ARG A 131 -7.25 -8.09 24.57
N LEU A 132 -8.05 -7.02 24.56
CA LEU A 132 -8.96 -6.75 23.45
C LEU A 132 -8.19 -6.21 22.26
N LYS A 133 -8.18 -6.98 21.19
CA LYS A 133 -7.55 -6.62 19.92
C LYS A 133 -8.50 -6.94 18.78
N THR A 134 -8.69 -6.01 17.86
CA THR A 134 -9.33 -6.35 16.60
C THR A 134 -8.41 -7.24 15.76
N LEU A 135 -8.99 -8.19 15.05
CA LEU A 135 -8.28 -9.04 14.08
C LEU A 135 -8.22 -8.40 12.69
N ALA A 136 -8.99 -7.32 12.45
CA ALA A 136 -8.94 -6.57 11.22
C ALA A 136 -7.79 -5.56 11.23
N ASN A 137 -7.16 -5.40 10.07
CA ASN A 137 -6.06 -4.47 9.87
C ASN A 137 -6.57 -3.08 9.49
N CYS A 138 -7.62 -3.02 8.68
CA CYS A 138 -8.01 -1.90 7.86
C CYS A 138 -9.45 -1.47 8.18
N PHE A 139 -9.64 -0.18 8.40
CA PHE A 139 -10.93 0.43 8.68
C PHE A 139 -11.08 1.75 7.93
N VAL A 140 -12.32 2.19 7.75
CA VAL A 140 -12.65 3.54 7.28
C VAL A 140 -13.77 4.11 8.15
N THR A 141 -13.69 5.40 8.42
CA THR A 141 -14.79 6.14 9.06
C THR A 141 -15.15 7.37 8.25
N LYS A 142 -16.46 7.63 8.11
CA LYS A 142 -17.03 8.79 7.40
C LYS A 142 -17.29 9.92 8.38
N ILE A 143 -16.95 11.13 7.99
CA ILE A 143 -17.49 12.34 8.61
C ILE A 143 -18.91 12.49 8.10
N GLN A 144 -19.90 12.29 8.98
CA GLN A 144 -21.30 12.14 8.56
C GLN A 144 -21.88 13.45 8.01
N ARG A 145 -21.51 14.57 8.62
CA ARG A 145 -21.97 15.92 8.26
C ARG A 145 -20.84 16.93 8.42
N ASP A 146 -20.93 18.02 7.68
CA ASP A 146 -20.02 19.16 7.79
C ASP A 146 -20.37 20.04 9.00
N GLU A 147 -20.16 19.47 10.21
CA GLU A 147 -20.44 20.08 11.51
C GLU A 147 -19.45 19.57 12.57
N ILE A 148 -19.20 20.39 13.58
CA ILE A 148 -18.18 20.11 14.62
C ILE A 148 -18.43 18.76 15.31
N ASP A 149 -19.68 18.46 15.65
CA ASP A 149 -20.03 17.19 16.31
C ASP A 149 -19.61 15.97 15.49
N SER A 150 -19.86 16.00 14.18
CA SER A 150 -19.50 14.92 13.25
C SER A 150 -17.97 14.82 13.05
N ILE A 151 -17.28 15.95 12.99
CA ILE A 151 -15.82 16.02 12.86
C ILE A 151 -15.15 15.39 14.08
N TYR A 152 -15.53 15.81 15.29
CA TYR A 152 -14.96 15.29 16.54
C TYR A 152 -15.44 13.86 16.83
N LYS A 153 -16.65 13.48 16.41
CA LYS A 153 -17.08 12.07 16.48
C LYS A 153 -16.21 11.17 15.62
N ALA A 154 -15.86 11.57 14.41
CA ALA A 154 -14.93 10.82 13.58
C ALA A 154 -13.54 10.70 14.23
N ALA A 155 -13.04 11.74 14.90
CA ALA A 155 -11.78 11.67 15.68
C ALA A 155 -11.89 10.70 16.86
N PHE A 156 -13.00 10.69 17.57
CA PHE A 156 -13.29 9.71 18.62
C PHE A 156 -13.31 8.26 18.06
N GLU A 157 -13.94 8.06 16.92
CA GLU A 157 -14.01 6.75 16.26
C GLU A 157 -12.60 6.28 15.83
N CYS A 158 -11.75 7.19 15.34
CA CYS A 158 -10.34 6.92 15.09
C CYS A 158 -9.62 6.48 16.38
N ALA A 159 -9.73 7.24 17.46
CA ALA A 159 -9.11 6.91 18.75
C ALA A 159 -9.54 5.53 19.26
N ARG A 160 -10.84 5.22 19.18
CA ARG A 160 -11.36 3.91 19.56
C ARG A 160 -10.80 2.78 18.71
N THR A 161 -10.73 2.97 17.40
CA THR A 161 -10.18 1.99 16.46
C THR A 161 -8.69 1.74 16.74
N TYR A 162 -7.91 2.81 16.97
CA TYR A 162 -6.49 2.67 17.35
C TYR A 162 -6.31 1.90 18.66
N SER A 163 -7.15 2.16 19.66
CA SER A 163 -7.04 1.49 20.96
C SER A 163 -7.27 -0.02 20.88
N TYR A 164 -7.91 -0.52 19.81
CA TYR A 164 -8.07 -1.94 19.50
C TYR A 164 -7.03 -2.45 18.48
N GLY A 165 -6.17 -1.58 18.00
CA GLY A 165 -5.05 -1.92 17.12
C GLY A 165 -5.32 -1.78 15.64
N GLY A 166 -6.47 -1.24 15.19
CA GLY A 166 -6.79 -1.00 13.79
C GLY A 166 -6.03 0.20 13.20
N GLY A 167 -5.83 0.19 11.87
CA GLY A 167 -5.48 1.38 11.07
C GLY A 167 -6.74 1.91 10.39
N ILE A 168 -6.85 3.22 10.19
CA ILE A 168 -8.09 3.82 9.71
C ILE A 168 -7.85 4.86 8.61
N GLY A 169 -8.81 4.98 7.68
CA GLY A 169 -8.90 6.05 6.71
C GLY A 169 -10.05 7.00 6.98
N VAL A 170 -9.84 8.27 6.70
CA VAL A 170 -10.83 9.34 6.79
C VAL A 170 -10.78 10.21 5.54
N ASP A 171 -11.91 10.45 4.92
CA ASP A 171 -12.05 11.39 3.81
C ASP A 171 -12.56 12.74 4.31
N ILE A 172 -11.84 13.81 3.97
CA ILE A 172 -12.20 15.17 4.41
C ILE A 172 -12.94 15.96 3.34
N SER A 173 -13.23 15.39 2.19
CA SER A 173 -13.83 16.09 1.04
C SER A 173 -15.24 16.59 1.31
N SER A 174 -15.94 16.03 2.31
CA SER A 174 -17.27 16.47 2.71
C SER A 174 -17.28 17.74 3.55
N LEU A 175 -16.13 18.20 4.02
CA LEU A 175 -16.01 19.43 4.80
C LEU A 175 -15.95 20.65 3.88
N ARG A 176 -16.61 21.73 4.27
CA ARG A 176 -16.62 22.97 3.50
C ARG A 176 -15.22 23.56 3.32
N PRO A 177 -14.97 24.22 2.18
CA PRO A 177 -13.69 24.88 1.93
C PRO A 177 -13.42 26.03 2.89
N LYS A 178 -12.14 26.41 2.94
CA LYS A 178 -11.69 27.62 3.62
C LYS A 178 -12.47 28.87 3.16
N ASP A 179 -12.66 29.81 4.07
CA ASP A 179 -13.37 31.08 3.88
C ASP A 179 -14.87 30.93 3.52
N SER A 180 -15.44 29.70 3.61
CA SER A 180 -16.90 29.51 3.53
C SER A 180 -17.59 30.11 4.75
N ILE A 181 -18.79 30.65 4.55
CA ILE A 181 -19.60 31.26 5.61
C ILE A 181 -19.96 30.23 6.67
N VAL A 182 -19.82 30.62 7.93
CA VAL A 182 -20.22 29.87 9.12
C VAL A 182 -21.17 30.72 9.96
N HIS A 183 -22.30 30.16 10.36
CA HIS A 183 -23.33 30.87 11.15
C HIS A 183 -23.08 30.74 12.67
N ASN A 184 -21.85 30.93 13.12
CA ASN A 184 -21.45 30.94 14.52
C ASN A 184 -20.41 32.05 14.78
N ALA A 185 -19.78 32.07 15.95
CA ALA A 185 -18.80 33.08 16.36
C ALA A 185 -17.53 33.17 15.49
N ALA A 186 -17.31 32.21 14.60
CA ALA A 186 -16.13 32.17 13.74
C ALA A 186 -16.28 32.95 12.42
N ASP A 187 -17.50 33.29 12.02
CA ASP A 187 -17.90 33.97 10.77
C ASP A 187 -17.48 33.23 9.47
N SER A 188 -16.28 32.67 9.41
CA SER A 188 -15.74 31.94 8.27
C SER A 188 -15.04 30.65 8.68
N SER A 189 -15.06 29.66 7.77
CA SER A 189 -14.44 28.35 7.93
C SER A 189 -12.92 28.43 7.76
N THR A 190 -12.20 27.69 8.59
CA THR A 190 -10.75 27.46 8.43
C THR A 190 -10.44 26.46 7.29
N GLY A 191 -11.46 25.80 6.77
CA GLY A 191 -11.36 24.83 5.67
C GLY A 191 -11.14 23.38 6.10
N ALA A 192 -11.32 22.46 5.14
CA ALA A 192 -11.21 21.02 5.36
C ALA A 192 -9.82 20.61 5.87
N VAL A 193 -8.78 21.23 5.33
CA VAL A 193 -7.37 20.89 5.62
C VAL A 193 -6.98 21.19 7.07
N SER A 194 -7.58 22.20 7.69
CA SER A 194 -7.30 22.55 9.09
C SER A 194 -7.63 21.43 10.08
N PHE A 195 -8.64 20.62 9.79
CA PHE A 195 -9.04 19.51 10.65
C PHE A 195 -8.15 18.28 10.53
N MET A 196 -7.26 18.24 9.54
CA MET A 196 -6.31 17.12 9.39
C MET A 196 -5.39 16.98 10.61
N GLU A 197 -5.02 18.09 11.25
CA GLU A 197 -4.18 18.08 12.45
C GLU A 197 -4.89 17.40 13.63
N LEU A 198 -6.20 17.59 13.81
CA LEU A 198 -6.99 16.89 14.82
C LEU A 198 -6.85 15.37 14.69
N TYR A 199 -7.00 14.86 13.47
CA TYR A 199 -6.88 13.41 13.20
C TYR A 199 -5.45 12.92 13.36
N SER A 200 -4.49 13.70 12.89
CA SER A 200 -3.05 13.42 13.00
C SER A 200 -2.62 13.33 14.47
N LEU A 201 -2.94 14.32 15.29
CA LEU A 201 -2.64 14.30 16.73
C LEU A 201 -3.30 13.12 17.44
N THR A 202 -4.57 12.83 17.15
CA THR A 202 -5.29 11.68 17.69
C THR A 202 -4.52 10.39 17.40
N THR A 203 -3.98 10.24 16.18
CA THR A 203 -3.17 9.08 15.77
C THR A 203 -1.87 8.99 16.56
N GLY A 204 -1.21 10.12 16.78
CA GLY A 204 0.06 10.19 17.51
C GLY A 204 -0.06 9.89 19.02
N LEU A 205 -1.20 10.21 19.61
CA LEU A 205 -1.47 10.04 21.05
C LEU A 205 -1.82 8.61 21.43
N ILE A 206 -2.47 7.86 20.56
CA ILE A 206 -2.95 6.51 20.88
C ILE A 206 -1.88 5.47 20.50
N GLY A 207 -1.15 5.01 21.49
CA GLY A 207 -0.11 3.98 21.33
C GLY A 207 -0.68 2.57 21.11
N GLN A 208 0.01 1.74 20.31
CA GLN A 208 -0.33 0.35 20.01
C GLN A 208 0.88 -0.55 20.31
N SER A 209 1.15 -0.83 21.59
CA SER A 209 2.27 -1.70 22.00
C SER A 209 3.61 -1.35 21.34
N GLY A 210 4.03 -0.08 21.46
CA GLY A 210 5.28 0.43 20.88
C GLY A 210 5.17 0.84 19.40
N ARG A 211 3.96 0.84 18.82
CA ARG A 211 3.64 1.42 17.51
C ARG A 211 2.67 2.59 17.68
N ARG A 212 2.71 3.54 16.77
CA ARG A 212 1.68 4.59 16.64
C ARG A 212 0.48 4.03 15.88
N GLY A 213 -0.67 4.69 15.97
CA GLY A 213 -1.80 4.47 15.07
C GLY A 213 -1.38 4.66 13.61
N ALA A 214 -2.15 4.16 12.68
CA ALA A 214 -1.94 4.37 11.26
C ALA A 214 -3.18 5.04 10.66
N LEU A 215 -2.98 6.17 9.98
CA LEU A 215 -4.05 7.02 9.43
C LEU A 215 -3.80 7.28 7.95
N MET A 216 -4.88 7.22 7.15
CA MET A 216 -4.95 7.79 5.81
C MET A 216 -5.92 8.97 5.84
N LEU A 217 -5.51 10.10 5.30
CA LEU A 217 -6.40 11.24 5.01
C LEU A 217 -6.48 11.45 3.51
N THR A 218 -7.69 11.51 2.99
CA THR A 218 -7.91 11.73 1.56
C THR A 218 -8.75 12.97 1.31
N ILE A 219 -8.52 13.59 0.16
CA ILE A 219 -9.34 14.65 -0.40
C ILE A 219 -9.62 14.36 -1.87
N ASP A 220 -10.81 14.72 -2.34
CA ASP A 220 -11.14 14.69 -3.75
C ASP A 220 -10.41 15.82 -4.50
N VAL A 221 -9.89 15.53 -5.68
CA VAL A 221 -9.18 16.52 -6.51
C VAL A 221 -10.05 17.71 -6.91
N LYS A 222 -11.38 17.55 -6.92
CA LYS A 222 -12.34 18.62 -7.19
C LYS A 222 -12.54 19.61 -6.04
N HIS A 223 -12.11 19.25 -4.84
CA HIS A 223 -12.34 20.09 -3.65
C HIS A 223 -11.60 21.42 -3.76
N PRO A 224 -12.23 22.58 -3.46
CA PRO A 224 -11.60 23.89 -3.56
C PRO A 224 -10.33 24.07 -2.71
N ASP A 225 -10.18 23.32 -1.61
CA ASP A 225 -8.98 23.34 -0.77
C ASP A 225 -7.85 22.43 -1.27
N ILE A 226 -7.95 21.85 -2.48
CA ILE A 226 -6.95 20.91 -3.01
C ILE A 226 -5.53 21.48 -2.99
N GLU A 227 -5.34 22.72 -3.39
CA GLU A 227 -4.02 23.36 -3.41
C GLU A 227 -3.42 23.53 -1.99
N HIS A 228 -4.28 23.74 -0.99
CA HIS A 228 -3.85 23.80 0.41
C HIS A 228 -3.45 22.41 0.90
N PHE A 229 -4.21 21.38 0.56
CA PHE A 229 -3.91 19.98 0.87
C PHE A 229 -2.54 19.54 0.29
N LEU A 230 -2.26 19.89 -0.96
CA LEU A 230 -0.99 19.58 -1.63
C LEU A 230 0.24 20.21 -0.94
N LYS A 231 0.03 21.27 -0.17
CA LYS A 231 1.11 22.04 0.49
C LYS A 231 1.23 21.74 1.99
N VAL A 232 0.28 21.01 2.59
CA VAL A 232 0.19 20.86 4.06
C VAL A 232 1.43 20.26 4.70
N LYS A 233 2.13 19.37 3.98
CA LYS A 233 3.38 18.76 4.47
C LYS A 233 4.66 19.48 4.00
N LYS A 234 4.54 20.57 3.28
CA LYS A 234 5.71 21.33 2.83
C LYS A 234 6.17 22.28 3.95
N VAL A 235 7.38 22.09 4.45
CA VAL A 235 8.02 23.08 5.30
C VAL A 235 8.63 24.15 4.40
N PRO A 236 8.36 25.45 4.63
CA PRO A 236 9.05 26.50 3.89
C PRO A 236 10.57 26.39 4.08
N ASN A 237 11.33 26.44 2.99
CA ASN A 237 12.79 26.28 3.05
C ASN A 237 13.47 27.27 4.00
N TRP A 238 12.93 28.49 4.13
CA TRP A 238 13.49 29.51 5.04
C TRP A 238 13.39 29.08 6.51
N VAL A 239 12.32 28.38 6.93
CA VAL A 239 12.18 27.85 8.30
C VAL A 239 13.23 26.79 8.56
N THR A 240 13.37 25.83 7.64
CA THR A 240 14.37 24.78 7.75
C THR A 240 15.78 25.34 7.80
N ASN A 241 16.10 26.25 6.87
CA ASN A 241 17.40 26.90 6.82
C ASN A 241 17.68 27.69 8.09
N GLN A 242 16.71 28.48 8.60
CA GLN A 242 16.89 29.23 9.82
C GLN A 242 17.21 28.35 11.04
N ILE A 243 16.52 27.20 11.17
CA ILE A 243 16.79 26.25 12.27
C ILE A 243 18.19 25.64 12.12
N VAL A 244 18.53 25.18 10.90
CA VAL A 244 19.84 24.60 10.62
C VAL A 244 20.96 25.62 10.82
N ASP A 245 20.79 26.86 10.37
CA ASP A 245 21.76 27.94 10.57
C ASP A 245 21.97 28.26 12.05
N GLN A 246 20.88 28.32 12.85
CA GLN A 246 20.98 28.50 14.29
C GLN A 246 21.72 27.37 15.00
N CYS A 247 21.47 26.13 14.56
CA CYS A 247 22.20 24.95 15.05
C CYS A 247 23.69 25.04 14.69
N ASN A 248 24.00 25.41 13.46
CA ASN A 248 25.35 25.59 12.96
C ASN A 248 26.10 26.70 13.72
N TRP A 249 25.45 27.85 13.95
CA TRP A 249 26.04 28.96 14.74
C TRP A 249 26.34 28.58 16.19
N SER A 250 25.63 27.57 16.73
CA SER A 250 25.93 27.09 18.10
C SER A 250 27.29 26.42 18.22
N GLY A 251 27.88 25.97 17.09
CA GLY A 251 29.13 25.24 17.04
C GLY A 251 29.12 23.86 17.73
N ARG A 252 27.94 23.32 18.03
CA ARG A 252 27.78 22.08 18.78
C ARG A 252 27.46 20.86 17.89
N PHE A 253 27.20 21.07 16.63
CA PHE A 253 26.75 20.03 15.68
C PHE A 253 27.70 19.97 14.50
N ASP A 254 28.08 18.79 14.13
CA ASP A 254 28.81 18.54 12.89
C ASP A 254 27.90 18.58 11.65
N ASN A 255 28.48 18.57 10.47
CA ASN A 255 27.73 18.63 9.21
C ASN A 255 26.74 17.46 9.03
N GLN A 256 27.07 16.28 9.56
CA GLN A 256 26.20 15.09 9.50
C GLN A 256 25.02 15.21 10.46
N GLU A 257 25.26 15.78 11.63
CA GLU A 257 24.20 16.10 12.59
C GLU A 257 23.30 17.23 12.08
N LEU A 258 23.85 18.25 11.40
CA LEU A 258 23.08 19.33 10.78
C LEU A 258 22.17 18.82 9.66
N GLU A 259 22.66 17.93 8.80
CA GLU A 259 21.80 17.27 7.81
C GLU A 259 20.74 16.38 8.47
N THR A 260 21.07 15.72 9.56
CA THR A 260 20.11 14.96 10.36
C THR A 260 19.04 15.86 10.96
N ILE A 261 19.44 17.01 11.53
CA ILE A 261 18.51 18.02 12.06
C ILE A 261 17.62 18.56 10.95
N LYS A 262 18.19 18.89 9.79
CA LYS A 262 17.43 19.36 8.62
C LYS A 262 16.37 18.32 8.20
N LYS A 263 16.74 17.07 8.12
CA LYS A 263 15.80 15.97 7.81
C LYS A 263 14.73 15.82 8.89
N GLN A 264 15.09 15.91 10.17
CA GLN A 264 14.14 15.83 11.29
C GLN A 264 13.16 17.01 11.29
N VAL A 265 13.60 18.22 10.94
CA VAL A 265 12.72 19.38 10.78
C VAL A 265 11.73 19.16 9.65
N MET A 266 12.19 18.63 8.52
CA MET A 266 11.33 18.30 7.37
C MET A 266 10.32 17.19 7.69
N GLU A 267 10.69 16.23 8.53
CA GLU A 267 9.78 15.14 8.96
C GLU A 267 8.79 15.56 10.05
N ASN A 268 9.11 16.59 10.84
CA ASN A 268 8.24 17.13 11.89
C ASN A 268 7.27 18.20 11.37
N THR A 269 6.70 17.96 10.19
CA THR A 269 5.72 18.85 9.56
C THR A 269 4.34 18.73 10.19
N GLN A 270 3.42 19.61 9.77
CA GLN A 270 2.00 19.46 10.05
C GLN A 270 1.50 18.09 9.53
N VAL A 271 0.51 17.53 10.20
CA VAL A 271 -0.11 16.23 9.83
C VAL A 271 0.91 15.08 9.81
N ARG A 272 1.85 15.11 10.76
CA ARG A 272 2.99 14.18 10.84
C ARG A 272 2.60 12.70 10.93
N PHE A 273 1.46 12.38 11.57
CA PHE A 273 1.07 11.01 11.90
C PHE A 273 0.05 10.43 10.91
N ALA A 274 -0.18 11.08 9.78
CA ALA A 274 -1.06 10.59 8.73
C ALA A 274 -0.33 10.43 7.40
N ASN A 275 -0.67 9.39 6.63
CA ASN A 275 -0.45 9.36 5.20
C ASN A 275 -1.54 10.21 4.54
N ILE A 276 -1.21 10.90 3.47
CA ILE A 276 -2.16 11.72 2.74
C ILE A 276 -2.21 11.33 1.26
N SER A 277 -3.42 11.31 0.67
CA SER A 277 -3.59 10.95 -0.75
C SER A 277 -4.70 11.76 -1.40
N VAL A 278 -4.52 12.07 -2.67
CA VAL A 278 -5.52 12.72 -3.52
C VAL A 278 -6.33 11.63 -4.23
N LYS A 279 -7.66 11.76 -4.20
CA LYS A 279 -8.56 10.96 -5.02
C LYS A 279 -8.73 11.65 -6.37
N ALA A 280 -8.06 11.13 -7.40
CA ALA A 280 -8.11 11.67 -8.75
C ALA A 280 -9.24 11.02 -9.55
N SER A 281 -10.01 11.83 -10.24
CA SER A 281 -11.05 11.39 -11.16
C SER A 281 -10.54 11.27 -12.59
N ASP A 282 -11.23 10.48 -13.43
CA ASP A 282 -10.84 10.29 -14.82
C ASP A 282 -10.91 11.59 -15.63
N GLU A 283 -11.90 12.45 -15.37
CA GLU A 283 -12.00 13.74 -16.04
C GLU A 283 -10.87 14.69 -15.65
N PHE A 284 -10.32 14.59 -14.43
CA PHE A 284 -9.11 15.34 -14.05
C PHE A 284 -7.90 14.81 -14.79
N MET A 285 -7.72 13.50 -14.79
CA MET A 285 -6.57 12.87 -15.48
C MET A 285 -6.61 13.12 -16.98
N GLN A 286 -7.79 13.10 -17.59
CA GLN A 286 -7.98 13.47 -18.99
C GLN A 286 -7.59 14.94 -19.24
N ALA A 287 -8.01 15.87 -18.38
CA ALA A 287 -7.66 17.29 -18.51
C ALA A 287 -6.14 17.53 -18.34
N VAL A 288 -5.46 16.75 -17.48
CA VAL A 288 -3.98 16.78 -17.39
C VAL A 288 -3.32 16.28 -18.68
N ASP A 289 -3.82 15.16 -19.24
CA ASP A 289 -3.26 14.55 -20.45
C ASP A 289 -3.50 15.42 -21.71
N GLU A 290 -4.65 16.10 -21.80
CA GLU A 290 -4.95 17.06 -22.85
C GLU A 290 -3.88 18.16 -23.00
N GLN A 291 -3.36 18.67 -21.89
CA GLN A 291 -2.32 19.71 -21.91
C GLN A 291 -0.93 19.22 -22.35
N ARG A 292 -0.79 17.91 -22.64
CA ARG A 292 0.39 17.34 -23.31
C ARG A 292 0.25 17.31 -24.81
N GLU A 293 -0.97 17.15 -25.31
CA GLU A 293 -1.29 16.95 -26.71
C GLU A 293 -1.72 18.24 -27.42
N TYR A 294 -2.36 19.17 -26.67
CA TYR A 294 -2.94 20.39 -27.19
C TYR A 294 -2.27 21.64 -26.62
N LEU A 295 -2.21 22.70 -27.43
CA LEU A 295 -1.68 23.98 -26.96
C LEU A 295 -2.62 24.63 -25.95
N GLN A 296 -2.06 25.43 -25.07
CA GLN A 296 -2.85 26.19 -24.10
C GLN A 296 -3.83 27.13 -24.81
N GLY A 297 -5.11 27.03 -24.48
CA GLY A 297 -6.18 27.83 -25.04
C GLY A 297 -6.87 27.22 -26.28
N GLU A 298 -6.43 26.06 -26.77
CA GLU A 298 -7.17 25.30 -27.78
C GLU A 298 -8.53 24.83 -27.25
N TYR A 299 -9.53 24.89 -28.09
CA TYR A 299 -10.89 24.47 -27.81
C TYR A 299 -11.07 23.04 -28.27
N LEU A 300 -11.55 22.18 -27.38
CA LEU A 300 -11.83 20.76 -27.62
C LEU A 300 -13.34 20.54 -27.64
N VAL A 301 -13.82 19.83 -28.63
CA VAL A 301 -15.22 19.45 -28.73
C VAL A 301 -15.33 17.93 -28.64
N TYR A 302 -15.98 17.46 -27.58
CA TYR A 302 -16.28 16.05 -27.36
C TYR A 302 -17.75 15.81 -27.67
N GLN A 303 -18.06 14.62 -28.18
CA GLN A 303 -19.42 14.15 -28.37
C GLN A 303 -19.62 12.88 -27.55
N LYS A 304 -20.75 12.79 -26.82
CA LYS A 304 -21.16 11.58 -26.12
C LYS A 304 -21.42 10.48 -27.12
N LYS A 305 -20.80 9.31 -26.94
CA LYS A 305 -21.02 8.14 -27.81
C LYS A 305 -22.43 7.61 -27.62
N LYS A 306 -23.02 7.10 -28.69
CA LYS A 306 -24.28 6.36 -28.61
C LYS A 306 -24.05 5.15 -27.71
N ASN A 307 -24.76 5.06 -26.59
CA ASN A 307 -24.68 3.88 -25.72
C ASN A 307 -25.10 2.68 -26.55
N ASN A 308 -24.14 1.85 -26.91
CA ASN A 308 -24.47 0.48 -27.28
C ASN A 308 -25.07 -0.16 -26.03
N ILE A 309 -26.28 -0.70 -26.17
CA ILE A 309 -27.14 -1.30 -25.14
C ILE A 309 -26.43 -2.41 -24.31
N LEU A 310 -25.15 -2.67 -24.53
CA LEU A 310 -24.33 -3.62 -23.78
C LEU A 310 -23.77 -3.11 -22.45
N ASN A 311 -23.88 -1.82 -22.17
CA ASN A 311 -23.55 -1.30 -20.87
C ASN A 311 -24.82 -1.21 -20.02
N ASN A 312 -25.20 -2.40 -19.48
CA ASN A 312 -26.05 -2.49 -18.29
C ASN A 312 -25.31 -1.98 -17.03
N ALA A 313 -24.54 -0.90 -17.18
CA ALA A 313 -24.17 -0.12 -16.04
C ALA A 313 -25.48 0.48 -15.50
N PRO A 314 -25.83 0.28 -14.23
CA PRO A 314 -27.06 0.86 -13.68
C PRO A 314 -27.03 2.36 -13.98
N GLN A 315 -28.16 2.92 -14.42
CA GLN A 315 -28.33 4.37 -14.52
C GLN A 315 -28.04 5.06 -13.18
N ASP A 316 -28.02 4.32 -12.09
CA ASP A 316 -27.63 4.73 -10.73
C ASP A 316 -26.12 4.60 -10.43
N ILE A 317 -25.27 4.19 -11.38
CA ILE A 317 -23.81 4.38 -11.22
C ILE A 317 -23.44 5.85 -11.24
N ASP A 318 -24.28 6.69 -11.85
CA ASP A 318 -24.23 8.15 -11.67
C ASP A 318 -24.34 8.55 -10.18
N ASN A 319 -24.81 7.65 -9.31
CA ASN A 319 -24.87 7.80 -7.87
C ASN A 319 -23.72 7.11 -7.10
N ILE A 320 -22.72 6.56 -7.78
CA ILE A 320 -21.45 6.22 -7.13
C ILE A 320 -20.70 7.53 -6.87
N HIS A 321 -21.11 8.16 -5.79
CA HIS A 321 -20.70 9.48 -5.43
C HIS A 321 -19.22 9.53 -5.11
N TYR A 322 -18.55 10.52 -5.66
CA TYR A 322 -17.41 11.10 -4.96
C TYR A 322 -17.86 11.51 -3.55
N SER A 323 -16.92 11.62 -2.68
CA SER A 323 -17.12 12.17 -1.34
C SER A 323 -17.84 13.54 -1.30
N ILE A 324 -17.87 14.26 -2.41
CA ILE A 324 -18.52 15.57 -2.61
C ILE A 324 -19.86 15.50 -3.36
N ASN A 325 -20.45 14.32 -3.47
CA ASN A 325 -21.75 14.08 -4.13
C ASN A 325 -21.81 14.49 -5.61
N ILE A 326 -20.70 14.40 -6.34
CA ILE A 326 -20.67 14.57 -7.78
C ILE A 326 -20.45 13.22 -8.42
N PRO A 327 -21.28 12.80 -9.39
CA PRO A 327 -21.04 11.58 -10.13
C PRO A 327 -19.72 11.66 -10.91
N SER A 328 -19.03 10.53 -11.05
CA SER A 328 -17.89 10.42 -11.94
C SER A 328 -18.35 10.61 -13.38
N LYS A 329 -17.60 11.43 -14.13
CA LYS A 329 -17.81 11.49 -15.58
C LYS A 329 -17.12 10.28 -16.22
N ASP A 330 -17.92 9.39 -16.79
CA ASP A 330 -17.34 8.30 -17.60
C ASP A 330 -16.83 8.85 -18.92
N ILE A 331 -15.54 9.19 -18.93
CA ILE A 331 -14.87 9.75 -20.12
C ILE A 331 -14.84 8.78 -21.30
N SER A 332 -15.01 7.46 -21.07
CA SER A 332 -15.06 6.46 -22.14
C SER A 332 -16.29 6.62 -23.03
N ASN A 333 -17.34 7.27 -22.51
CA ASN A 333 -18.57 7.57 -23.24
C ASN A 333 -18.44 8.79 -24.16
N TYR A 334 -17.31 9.50 -24.13
CA TYR A 334 -17.07 10.67 -24.97
C TYR A 334 -15.99 10.39 -26.02
N ALA A 335 -16.17 10.92 -27.20
CA ALA A 335 -15.17 10.90 -28.27
C ALA A 335 -14.79 12.33 -28.62
N LEU A 336 -13.50 12.62 -28.73
CA LEU A 336 -13.03 13.89 -29.26
C LEU A 336 -13.39 13.95 -30.75
N MET A 337 -14.10 15.01 -31.13
CA MET A 337 -14.56 15.23 -32.49
C MET A 337 -13.59 16.10 -33.28
N ASP A 338 -13.09 17.14 -32.64
CA ASP A 338 -12.12 18.05 -33.25
C ASP A 338 -11.51 19.00 -32.21
N SER A 339 -10.38 19.66 -32.60
CA SER A 339 -9.73 20.70 -31.81
C SER A 339 -9.57 21.98 -32.63
N PHE A 340 -9.63 23.14 -31.96
CA PHE A 340 -9.62 24.46 -32.64
C PHE A 340 -8.73 25.44 -31.91
N SER A 341 -7.84 26.06 -32.65
CA SER A 341 -6.94 27.12 -32.14
C SER A 341 -7.65 28.42 -31.75
N THR A 342 -8.87 28.67 -32.26
CA THR A 342 -9.62 29.89 -31.97
C THR A 342 -11.11 29.63 -31.77
N PHE A 343 -11.73 30.44 -30.90
CA PHE A 343 -13.18 30.40 -30.66
C PHE A 343 -14.00 30.54 -31.95
N ALA A 344 -13.59 31.40 -32.87
CA ALA A 344 -14.30 31.65 -34.12
C ALA A 344 -14.36 30.39 -35.01
N ARG A 345 -13.24 29.66 -35.13
CA ARG A 345 -13.19 28.41 -35.91
C ARG A 345 -14.08 27.35 -35.30
N MET A 346 -14.01 27.17 -34.00
CA MET A 346 -14.88 26.22 -33.26
C MET A 346 -16.36 26.57 -33.46
N LYS A 347 -16.71 27.85 -33.25
CA LYS A 347 -18.10 28.32 -33.40
C LYS A 347 -18.61 28.04 -34.81
N ASN A 348 -17.86 28.41 -35.86
CA ASN A 348 -18.29 28.18 -37.24
C ASN A 348 -18.44 26.66 -37.53
N TRP A 349 -17.56 25.83 -37.00
CA TRP A 349 -17.67 24.40 -37.15
C TRP A 349 -18.91 23.80 -36.44
N LEU A 350 -19.23 24.28 -35.24
CA LEU A 350 -20.43 23.90 -34.51
C LEU A 350 -21.72 24.32 -35.24
N GLU A 351 -21.74 25.52 -35.80
CA GLU A 351 -22.89 26.03 -36.58
C GLU A 351 -23.08 25.21 -37.88
N GLN A 352 -22.02 24.88 -38.57
CA GLN A 352 -22.10 24.11 -39.83
C GLN A 352 -22.47 22.65 -39.58
N LYS A 353 -21.93 22.02 -38.54
CA LYS A 353 -22.08 20.56 -38.32
C LYS A 353 -23.30 20.22 -37.51
N TYR A 354 -23.61 21.02 -36.50
CA TYR A 354 -24.69 20.72 -35.51
C TYR A 354 -25.79 21.78 -35.46
N SER A 355 -25.69 22.85 -36.21
CA SER A 355 -26.62 24.01 -36.16
C SER A 355 -26.67 24.66 -34.75
N VAL A 356 -25.56 24.58 -34.04
CA VAL A 356 -25.39 25.09 -32.69
C VAL A 356 -24.57 26.37 -32.73
N SER A 357 -25.08 27.44 -32.08
CA SER A 357 -24.33 28.69 -31.92
C SER A 357 -24.12 29.01 -30.45
N ILE A 358 -22.88 29.28 -30.08
CA ILE A 358 -22.49 29.77 -28.75
C ILE A 358 -21.75 31.09 -28.87
N THR A 359 -21.93 31.98 -27.92
CA THR A 359 -21.18 33.23 -27.84
C THR A 359 -19.96 33.09 -26.94
N LYS A 360 -18.95 33.94 -27.18
CA LYS A 360 -17.74 33.97 -26.36
C LYS A 360 -18.06 34.31 -24.90
N THR A 361 -19.04 35.16 -24.68
CA THR A 361 -19.52 35.50 -23.31
C THR A 361 -20.10 34.29 -22.59
N GLN A 362 -21.00 33.53 -23.28
CA GLN A 362 -21.54 32.28 -22.73
C GLN A 362 -20.44 31.29 -22.42
N PHE A 363 -19.44 31.17 -23.30
CA PHE A 363 -18.30 30.26 -23.09
C PHE A 363 -17.44 30.67 -21.90
N SER A 364 -17.23 31.98 -21.68
CA SER A 364 -16.38 32.50 -20.61
C SER A 364 -17.06 32.53 -19.24
N ASP A 365 -18.38 32.46 -19.20
CA ASP A 365 -19.12 32.47 -17.94
C ASP A 365 -19.09 31.09 -17.28
N LYS A 366 -18.45 31.02 -16.08
CA LYS A 366 -18.36 29.79 -15.30
C LYS A 366 -19.73 29.21 -14.87
N MET A 367 -20.77 30.04 -14.82
CA MET A 367 -22.12 29.60 -14.44
C MET A 367 -22.79 28.80 -15.57
N ASN A 368 -22.36 28.96 -16.81
CA ASN A 368 -22.85 28.18 -17.94
C ASN A 368 -22.09 26.84 -18.11
N ARG A 369 -21.11 26.59 -17.27
CA ARG A 369 -20.36 25.35 -17.28
C ARG A 369 -20.98 24.32 -16.34
N ASP A 370 -20.93 23.07 -16.72
CA ASP A 370 -21.31 21.97 -15.83
C ASP A 370 -20.32 21.78 -14.66
N VAL A 371 -20.60 20.82 -13.80
CA VAL A 371 -19.75 20.52 -12.63
C VAL A 371 -18.39 19.94 -13.00
N TYR A 372 -18.18 19.59 -14.24
CA TYR A 372 -16.89 19.11 -14.80
C TYR A 372 -16.07 20.22 -15.45
N GLY A 373 -16.69 21.36 -15.70
CA GLY A 373 -16.07 22.51 -16.36
C GLY A 373 -16.34 22.61 -17.87
N ASP A 374 -17.26 21.79 -18.38
CA ASP A 374 -17.65 21.79 -19.80
C ASP A 374 -18.85 22.70 -20.07
N ILE A 375 -18.90 23.25 -21.28
CA ILE A 375 -20.15 23.70 -21.86
C ILE A 375 -20.85 22.48 -22.43
N SER A 376 -21.91 22.03 -21.78
CA SER A 376 -22.74 20.92 -22.23
C SER A 376 -23.87 21.43 -23.12
N ILE A 377 -24.03 20.86 -24.33
CA ILE A 377 -25.05 21.21 -25.30
C ILE A 377 -25.83 19.95 -25.65
N GLU A 378 -27.12 19.96 -25.33
CA GLU A 378 -28.05 18.91 -25.74
C GLU A 378 -28.38 19.09 -27.22
N LEU A 379 -28.24 18.05 -28.02
CA LEU A 379 -28.64 18.03 -29.42
C LEU A 379 -30.06 17.48 -29.53
N ASN A 380 -30.92 18.15 -30.30
CA ASN A 380 -32.35 17.90 -30.42
C ASN A 380 -32.81 16.51 -30.88
N ASN A 381 -31.92 15.57 -31.02
CA ASN A 381 -32.17 14.18 -31.47
C ASN A 381 -31.65 13.15 -30.48
N GLU A 382 -32.06 13.26 -29.26
CA GLU A 382 -32.12 12.23 -28.22
C GLU A 382 -30.80 11.59 -27.71
N GLU A 383 -29.63 11.75 -28.34
CA GLU A 383 -28.55 10.83 -27.98
C GLU A 383 -27.12 11.41 -27.91
N TYR A 384 -26.93 12.68 -28.26
CA TYR A 384 -25.58 13.20 -28.44
C TYR A 384 -25.38 14.58 -27.83
N ASP A 385 -24.97 14.60 -26.56
CA ASP A 385 -24.55 15.84 -25.96
C ASP A 385 -23.12 16.17 -26.42
N LEU A 386 -22.90 17.45 -26.68
CA LEU A 386 -21.58 17.97 -26.88
C LEU A 386 -21.03 18.50 -25.55
N ALA A 387 -19.78 18.19 -25.26
CA ALA A 387 -19.03 18.78 -24.16
C ALA A 387 -17.88 19.60 -24.75
N ILE A 388 -17.84 20.89 -24.43
CA ILE A 388 -16.89 21.83 -25.02
C ILE A 388 -16.08 22.49 -23.91
N ARG A 389 -14.75 22.45 -24.02
CA ARG A 389 -13.84 23.08 -23.07
C ARG A 389 -12.57 23.59 -23.77
N GLN A 390 -11.78 24.41 -23.10
CA GLN A 390 -10.38 24.59 -23.47
C GLN A 390 -9.54 23.45 -22.88
N ALA A 391 -8.50 23.07 -23.62
CA ALA A 391 -7.57 22.03 -23.17
C ALA A 391 -7.11 22.26 -21.72
N GLY A 392 -7.30 21.28 -20.87
CA GLY A 392 -6.94 21.30 -19.46
C GLY A 392 -7.87 22.09 -18.54
N ASP A 393 -9.02 22.60 -19.02
CA ASP A 393 -10.03 23.21 -18.16
C ASP A 393 -10.59 22.15 -17.16
N PHE A 394 -10.65 22.53 -15.89
CA PHE A 394 -11.15 21.69 -14.83
C PHE A 394 -11.91 22.53 -13.79
N MET A 395 -13.04 22.02 -13.32
CA MET A 395 -13.87 22.70 -12.33
C MET A 395 -13.61 22.17 -10.93
N LEU A 396 -13.07 23.02 -10.05
CA LEU A 396 -13.18 22.79 -8.62
C LEU A 396 -14.59 23.11 -8.19
N TYR A 397 -15.19 22.19 -7.45
CA TYR A 397 -16.61 22.27 -7.10
C TYR A 397 -16.85 21.77 -5.69
N PHE A 398 -17.68 22.47 -4.96
CA PHE A 398 -18.24 22.05 -3.68
C PHE A 398 -19.69 22.57 -3.58
N SER A 399 -20.57 21.77 -3.01
CA SER A 399 -21.94 22.19 -2.76
C SER A 399 -22.46 21.60 -1.46
N SER A 400 -23.11 22.43 -0.65
CA SER A 400 -23.85 22.01 0.53
C SER A 400 -25.05 22.94 0.76
N GLU A 401 -26.01 22.48 1.57
CA GLU A 401 -27.15 23.33 1.97
C GLU A 401 -26.71 24.62 2.67
N GLN A 402 -25.54 24.59 3.33
CA GLN A 402 -25.04 25.71 4.12
C GLN A 402 -24.22 26.70 3.29
N THR A 403 -23.48 26.24 2.30
CA THR A 403 -22.57 27.07 1.51
C THR A 403 -23.15 27.47 0.16
N GLY A 404 -24.19 26.78 -0.30
CA GLY A 404 -24.57 26.80 -1.72
C GLY A 404 -23.48 26.20 -2.60
N GLU A 405 -23.50 26.51 -3.89
CA GLU A 405 -22.49 26.05 -4.84
C GLU A 405 -21.25 26.95 -4.87
N ILE A 406 -20.08 26.34 -4.77
CA ILE A 406 -18.78 27.00 -4.95
C ILE A 406 -18.15 26.42 -6.22
N ARG A 407 -17.86 27.29 -7.21
CA ARG A 407 -17.29 26.94 -8.52
C ARG A 407 -16.03 27.75 -8.79
N ARG A 408 -14.92 27.08 -9.09
CA ARG A 408 -13.67 27.72 -9.46
C ARG A 408 -13.03 26.99 -10.66
N MET A 409 -12.96 27.65 -11.80
CA MET A 409 -12.25 27.14 -12.97
C MET A 409 -10.74 27.24 -12.76
N VAL A 410 -10.05 26.15 -13.04
CA VAL A 410 -8.59 26.04 -12.95
C VAL A 410 -8.05 25.26 -14.17
N LYS A 411 -6.76 25.30 -14.38
CA LYS A 411 -6.08 24.37 -15.28
C LYS A 411 -5.65 23.13 -14.49
N ALA A 412 -6.04 21.97 -14.96
CA ALA A 412 -5.70 20.71 -14.28
C ALA A 412 -4.19 20.56 -14.09
N ARG A 413 -3.38 21.03 -15.06
CA ARG A 413 -1.93 21.00 -15.01
C ARG A 413 -1.35 21.77 -13.83
N ASP A 414 -1.97 22.90 -13.44
CA ASP A 414 -1.48 23.71 -12.32
C ASP A 414 -1.58 22.93 -10.97
N ILE A 415 -2.67 22.15 -10.80
CA ILE A 415 -2.84 21.25 -9.66
C ILE A 415 -1.87 20.06 -9.77
N TRP A 416 -1.76 19.49 -10.96
CA TRP A 416 -0.89 18.36 -11.23
C TRP A 416 0.58 18.66 -10.94
N ASP A 417 1.08 19.78 -11.39
CA ASP A 417 2.48 20.18 -11.17
C ASP A 417 2.78 20.42 -9.68
N GLN A 418 1.81 20.98 -8.93
CA GLN A 418 1.92 21.10 -7.47
C GLN A 418 1.90 19.73 -6.77
N PHE A 419 1.08 18.78 -7.25
CA PHE A 419 1.07 17.40 -6.77
C PHE A 419 2.42 16.72 -7.03
N ILE A 420 2.94 16.79 -8.25
CA ILE A 420 4.23 16.20 -8.64
C ILE A 420 5.37 16.79 -7.80
N GLU A 421 5.39 18.12 -7.64
CA GLU A 421 6.39 18.78 -6.80
C GLU A 421 6.36 18.29 -5.34
N GLY A 422 5.16 18.14 -4.76
CA GLY A 422 4.99 17.60 -3.41
C GLY A 422 5.51 16.17 -3.30
N ASN A 423 5.06 15.29 -4.20
CA ASN A 423 5.47 13.90 -4.23
C ASN A 423 6.99 13.74 -4.44
N TYR A 424 7.58 14.54 -5.34
CA TYR A 424 9.02 14.55 -5.60
C TYR A 424 9.83 14.89 -4.33
N LYS A 425 9.39 15.88 -3.55
CA LYS A 425 10.11 16.36 -2.36
C LYS A 425 9.93 15.46 -1.12
N THR A 426 8.73 14.92 -0.92
CA THR A 426 8.36 14.26 0.33
C THR A 426 7.77 12.85 0.16
N ALA A 427 7.67 12.33 -1.07
CA ALA A 427 6.94 11.12 -1.43
C ALA A 427 5.44 11.17 -1.02
N GLU A 428 4.90 12.37 -0.75
CA GLU A 428 3.49 12.65 -0.43
C GLU A 428 3.04 13.96 -1.07
N PRO A 429 1.75 14.09 -1.39
CA PRO A 429 0.69 13.10 -1.23
C PRO A 429 0.80 11.91 -2.20
N GLY A 430 0.15 10.79 -1.85
CA GLY A 430 -0.10 9.70 -2.78
C GLY A 430 -1.25 10.04 -3.75
N LEU A 431 -1.43 9.21 -4.78
CA LEU A 431 -2.50 9.33 -5.77
C LEU A 431 -3.33 8.04 -5.83
N ILE A 432 -4.65 8.21 -5.73
CA ILE A 432 -5.62 7.14 -5.87
C ILE A 432 -6.47 7.46 -7.11
N PHE A 433 -6.52 6.56 -8.08
CA PHE A 433 -7.37 6.69 -9.26
C PHE A 433 -8.80 6.27 -8.88
N TRP A 434 -9.54 7.24 -8.34
CA TRP A 434 -10.80 6.99 -7.66
C TRP A 434 -11.91 6.51 -8.58
N SER A 435 -11.95 6.98 -9.82
CA SER A 435 -12.92 6.52 -10.81
C SER A 435 -12.74 5.01 -11.10
N THR A 436 -11.52 4.57 -11.35
CA THR A 436 -11.19 3.15 -11.57
C THR A 436 -11.49 2.33 -10.32
N MET A 437 -11.07 2.82 -9.14
CA MET A 437 -11.30 2.14 -7.87
C MET A 437 -12.79 1.95 -7.59
N SER A 438 -13.60 2.96 -7.81
CA SER A 438 -15.07 2.93 -7.60
C SER A 438 -15.77 2.04 -8.61
N LYS A 439 -15.41 2.12 -9.89
CA LYS A 439 -16.00 1.36 -10.99
C LYS A 439 -15.86 -0.16 -10.78
N TYR A 440 -14.71 -0.61 -10.31
CA TYR A 440 -14.40 -2.03 -10.13
C TYR A 440 -14.55 -2.53 -8.68
N SER A 441 -15.29 -1.82 -7.83
CA SER A 441 -15.57 -2.24 -6.45
C SER A 441 -16.95 -2.89 -6.33
N PRO A 442 -17.06 -4.21 -6.09
CA PRO A 442 -18.36 -4.88 -6.02
C PRO A 442 -19.30 -4.35 -4.94
N SER A 443 -18.76 -3.83 -3.84
CA SER A 443 -19.58 -3.31 -2.73
C SER A 443 -20.39 -2.05 -3.11
N ASN A 444 -19.92 -1.28 -4.10
CA ASN A 444 -20.65 -0.13 -4.58
C ASN A 444 -22.03 -0.52 -5.18
N TYR A 445 -22.06 -1.67 -5.83
CA TYR A 445 -23.26 -2.17 -6.53
C TYR A 445 -24.31 -2.76 -5.58
N VAL A 446 -23.91 -3.19 -4.39
CA VAL A 446 -24.82 -3.74 -3.37
C VAL A 446 -25.14 -2.72 -2.25
N GLY A 447 -25.04 -1.43 -2.55
CA GLY A 447 -25.43 -0.36 -1.63
C GLY A 447 -24.45 -0.07 -0.51
N LYS A 448 -23.18 -0.49 -0.65
CA LYS A 448 -22.08 -0.20 0.28
C LYS A 448 -20.94 0.55 -0.42
N PRO A 449 -21.17 1.84 -0.79
CA PRO A 449 -20.19 2.62 -1.53
C PRO A 449 -18.92 2.82 -0.72
N ILE A 450 -17.78 2.64 -1.37
CA ILE A 450 -16.46 2.95 -0.80
C ILE A 450 -16.31 4.46 -0.62
N ILE A 451 -15.58 4.88 0.42
CA ILE A 451 -15.40 6.29 0.79
C ILE A 451 -13.93 6.69 0.74
N CYS A 452 -13.09 5.83 1.28
CA CYS A 452 -11.67 6.06 1.45
C CYS A 452 -10.94 4.71 1.44
N THR A 453 -9.63 4.73 1.54
CA THR A 453 -8.81 3.53 1.72
C THR A 453 -8.22 3.45 3.12
N ASN A 454 -7.71 2.28 3.48
CA ASN A 454 -6.82 2.10 4.62
C ASN A 454 -5.48 2.83 4.42
N PRO A 455 -4.60 2.90 5.44
CA PRO A 455 -3.33 3.65 5.38
C PRO A 455 -2.35 3.24 4.26
N CYS A 456 -2.41 2.00 3.78
CA CYS A 456 -1.55 1.49 2.71
C CYS A 456 -2.24 1.49 1.32
N ALA A 457 -3.47 1.99 1.23
CA ALA A 457 -4.28 2.16 0.03
C ALA A 457 -4.68 0.86 -0.73
N GLU A 458 -4.45 -0.32 -0.16
CA GLU A 458 -4.85 -1.59 -0.80
C GLU A 458 -6.30 -1.99 -0.53
N VAL A 459 -6.97 -1.39 0.45
CA VAL A 459 -8.36 -1.74 0.82
C VAL A 459 -9.25 -0.50 0.81
N PRO A 460 -10.00 -0.26 -0.27
CA PRO A 460 -11.10 0.71 -0.27
C PRO A 460 -12.28 0.16 0.54
N LEU A 461 -12.87 1.00 1.38
CA LEU A 461 -13.91 0.61 2.34
C LEU A 461 -15.06 1.61 2.39
N GLU A 462 -16.23 1.09 2.72
CA GLU A 462 -17.42 1.83 3.15
C GLU A 462 -17.28 2.36 4.57
N ASP A 463 -18.25 3.17 5.04
CA ASP A 463 -18.29 3.67 6.42
C ASP A 463 -18.42 2.51 7.42
N GLY A 464 -17.49 2.44 8.35
CA GLY A 464 -17.38 1.35 9.30
C GLY A 464 -16.80 0.06 8.69
N GLY A 465 -16.46 0.06 7.42
CA GLY A 465 -15.87 -1.10 6.74
C GLY A 465 -14.63 -1.61 7.45
N ALA A 466 -14.47 -2.93 7.49
CA ALA A 466 -13.34 -3.63 8.10
C ALA A 466 -12.83 -4.73 7.17
N CYS A 467 -11.53 -4.92 7.10
CA CYS A 467 -10.92 -5.97 6.29
C CYS A 467 -9.86 -6.76 7.06
N ASN A 468 -9.95 -8.08 6.95
CA ASN A 468 -8.95 -9.02 7.44
C ASN A 468 -8.05 -9.44 6.28
N LEU A 469 -6.74 -9.40 6.50
CA LEU A 469 -5.75 -9.71 5.49
C LEU A 469 -5.16 -11.10 5.68
N GLY A 470 -4.81 -11.73 4.57
CA GLY A 470 -4.02 -12.97 4.51
C GLY A 470 -3.37 -13.10 3.14
N SER A 471 -2.21 -13.72 3.06
CA SER A 471 -1.44 -13.79 1.82
C SER A 471 -0.98 -15.22 1.53
N LEU A 472 -1.21 -15.68 0.31
CA LEU A 472 -0.62 -16.90 -0.23
C LEU A 472 0.87 -16.67 -0.49
N ASN A 473 1.69 -17.65 -0.20
CA ASN A 473 3.11 -17.64 -0.48
C ASN A 473 3.40 -18.44 -1.74
N LEU A 474 3.55 -17.75 -2.86
CA LEU A 474 3.67 -18.39 -4.17
C LEU A 474 4.94 -19.25 -4.31
N SER A 475 5.99 -18.98 -3.53
CA SER A 475 7.22 -19.77 -3.55
C SER A 475 7.04 -21.23 -3.11
N CYS A 476 5.99 -21.53 -2.33
CA CYS A 476 5.72 -22.88 -1.80
C CYS A 476 4.98 -23.79 -2.79
N PHE A 477 4.56 -23.29 -3.95
CA PHE A 477 3.80 -24.06 -4.94
C PHE A 477 4.62 -24.51 -6.14
N ILE A 478 5.94 -24.46 -6.04
CA ILE A 478 6.85 -24.88 -7.11
C ILE A 478 7.37 -26.29 -6.84
N GLU A 479 7.11 -27.19 -7.78
CA GLU A 479 7.72 -28.52 -7.82
C GLU A 479 9.03 -28.44 -8.59
N ASN A 480 10.07 -29.12 -8.09
CA ASN A 480 11.39 -29.19 -8.71
C ASN A 480 12.03 -27.81 -8.95
N GLY A 481 11.82 -26.87 -8.02
CA GLY A 481 12.38 -25.51 -8.15
C GLY A 481 13.87 -25.50 -8.50
N TYR A 482 14.26 -24.59 -9.40
CA TYR A 482 15.60 -24.43 -9.99
C TYR A 482 16.06 -25.57 -10.93
N GLU A 483 15.18 -26.51 -11.28
CA GLU A 483 15.45 -27.58 -12.22
C GLU A 483 14.75 -27.31 -13.57
N ALA A 484 15.22 -27.95 -14.62
CA ALA A 484 14.66 -27.78 -15.96
C ALA A 484 13.17 -28.20 -16.10
N ASN A 485 12.68 -29.03 -15.17
CA ASN A 485 11.30 -29.47 -15.08
C ASN A 485 10.50 -28.78 -13.97
N ALA A 486 10.97 -27.63 -13.51
CA ALA A 486 10.26 -26.82 -12.52
C ALA A 486 8.87 -26.40 -13.04
N LYS A 487 7.86 -26.55 -12.20
CA LYS A 487 6.48 -26.23 -12.56
C LYS A 487 5.65 -25.83 -11.35
N ILE A 488 4.54 -25.12 -11.59
CA ILE A 488 3.56 -24.75 -10.56
C ILE A 488 2.63 -25.95 -10.28
N ASN A 489 2.41 -26.25 -9.01
CA ASN A 489 1.39 -27.18 -8.54
C ASN A 489 0.04 -26.44 -8.39
N TRP A 490 -0.70 -26.39 -9.49
CA TRP A 490 -1.99 -25.67 -9.56
C TRP A 490 -3.05 -26.25 -8.63
N ASP A 491 -3.12 -27.58 -8.48
CA ASP A 491 -4.09 -28.24 -7.62
C ASP A 491 -3.87 -27.84 -6.14
N LYS A 492 -2.61 -27.84 -5.72
CA LYS A 492 -2.28 -27.42 -4.34
C LYS A 492 -2.52 -25.93 -4.11
N LEU A 493 -2.26 -25.11 -5.12
CA LEU A 493 -2.54 -23.67 -5.06
C LEU A 493 -4.06 -23.42 -4.93
N ALA A 494 -4.90 -24.15 -5.68
CA ALA A 494 -6.35 -24.06 -5.56
C ALA A 494 -6.85 -24.52 -4.18
N GLU A 495 -6.35 -25.67 -3.68
CA GLU A 495 -6.70 -26.16 -2.35
C GLU A 495 -6.33 -25.15 -1.25
N SER A 496 -5.11 -24.64 -1.26
CA SER A 496 -4.63 -23.67 -0.26
C SER A 496 -5.39 -22.36 -0.34
N THR A 497 -5.76 -21.89 -1.55
CA THR A 497 -6.61 -20.72 -1.74
C THR A 497 -7.98 -20.91 -1.09
N ALA A 498 -8.62 -22.03 -1.31
CA ALA A 498 -9.92 -22.32 -0.71
C ALA A 498 -9.85 -22.45 0.82
N ILE A 499 -8.77 -23.01 1.35
CA ILE A 499 -8.55 -23.11 2.80
C ILE A 499 -8.34 -21.70 3.40
N LEU A 500 -7.57 -20.83 2.73
CA LEU A 500 -7.35 -19.44 3.18
C LEU A 500 -8.66 -18.63 3.16
N ILE A 501 -9.51 -18.78 2.13
CA ILE A 501 -10.82 -18.12 2.12
C ILE A 501 -11.65 -18.53 3.35
N ARG A 502 -11.74 -19.81 3.66
CA ARG A 502 -12.45 -20.29 4.86
C ARG A 502 -11.80 -19.77 6.15
N PHE A 503 -10.48 -19.78 6.23
CA PHE A 503 -9.73 -19.27 7.37
C PHE A 503 -10.08 -17.79 7.63
N LEU A 504 -10.02 -16.95 6.59
CA LEU A 504 -10.35 -15.53 6.69
C LEU A 504 -11.84 -15.29 6.97
N ASP A 505 -12.75 -16.08 6.41
CA ASP A 505 -14.18 -16.00 6.73
C ASP A 505 -14.43 -16.33 8.22
N ASN A 506 -13.71 -17.30 8.78
CA ASN A 506 -13.76 -17.61 10.21
C ASN A 506 -13.18 -16.46 11.06
N VAL A 507 -12.13 -15.77 10.56
CA VAL A 507 -11.60 -14.55 11.20
C VAL A 507 -12.67 -13.45 11.23
N VAL A 508 -13.42 -13.22 10.14
CA VAL A 508 -14.53 -12.24 10.10
C VAL A 508 -15.55 -12.55 11.20
N THR A 509 -15.95 -13.82 11.32
CA THR A 509 -16.94 -14.24 12.33
C THR A 509 -16.45 -14.00 13.77
N TRP A 510 -15.17 -14.25 14.05
CA TRP A 510 -14.58 -13.96 15.35
C TRP A 510 -14.42 -12.47 15.62
N ASN A 511 -14.04 -11.72 14.59
CA ASN A 511 -13.72 -10.31 14.72
C ASN A 511 -14.97 -9.42 14.91
N GLU A 512 -16.17 -9.93 14.62
CA GLU A 512 -17.40 -9.14 14.78
C GLU A 512 -17.48 -8.54 16.19
N ASP A 513 -17.39 -9.36 17.22
CA ASP A 513 -17.43 -8.90 18.62
C ASP A 513 -16.16 -8.17 19.08
N LEU A 514 -15.04 -8.34 18.39
CA LEU A 514 -13.76 -7.68 18.70
C LEU A 514 -13.58 -6.33 17.99
N ASN A 515 -14.51 -5.91 17.14
CA ASN A 515 -14.50 -4.58 16.55
C ASN A 515 -14.84 -3.51 17.60
N ALA A 516 -14.16 -2.35 17.51
CA ALA A 516 -14.25 -1.30 18.52
C ALA A 516 -15.58 -0.53 18.53
N LEU A 517 -16.24 -0.45 17.37
CA LEU A 517 -17.44 0.36 17.11
C LEU A 517 -18.59 -0.51 16.59
N GLU A 518 -19.82 -0.16 16.94
CA GLU A 518 -21.01 -0.91 16.50
C GLU A 518 -21.14 -0.90 14.97
N LYS A 519 -20.91 0.25 14.32
CA LYS A 519 -20.95 0.34 12.86
C LYS A 519 -19.95 -0.59 12.17
N GLN A 520 -18.78 -0.84 12.80
CA GLN A 520 -17.77 -1.78 12.28
C GLN A 520 -18.25 -3.23 12.39
N LYS A 521 -19.00 -3.58 13.47
CA LYS A 521 -19.60 -4.90 13.63
C LYS A 521 -20.66 -5.15 12.56
N VAL A 522 -21.52 -4.14 12.33
CA VAL A 522 -22.59 -4.21 11.32
C VAL A 522 -21.97 -4.38 9.92
N ALA A 523 -21.03 -3.52 9.55
CA ALA A 523 -20.37 -3.58 8.23
C ALA A 523 -19.66 -4.94 8.03
N ALA A 524 -18.93 -5.44 9.05
CA ALA A 524 -18.27 -6.73 8.98
C ALA A 524 -19.25 -7.91 8.79
N ARG A 525 -20.42 -7.87 9.44
CA ARG A 525 -21.47 -8.88 9.29
C ARG A 525 -22.09 -8.85 7.90
N GLU A 526 -22.37 -7.64 7.38
CA GLU A 526 -23.06 -7.44 6.12
C GLU A 526 -22.17 -7.76 4.92
N THR A 527 -20.96 -7.20 4.85
CA THR A 527 -20.08 -7.36 3.68
C THR A 527 -19.19 -8.60 3.75
N ARG A 528 -18.86 -9.07 4.94
CA ARG A 528 -17.90 -10.17 5.19
C ARG A 528 -16.63 -10.05 4.35
N ARG A 529 -16.11 -8.85 4.22
CA ARG A 529 -15.01 -8.48 3.34
C ARG A 529 -13.71 -9.18 3.75
N LEU A 530 -12.98 -9.68 2.76
CA LEU A 530 -11.68 -10.31 2.91
C LEU A 530 -10.61 -9.51 2.16
N GLY A 531 -9.37 -9.68 2.53
CA GLY A 531 -8.21 -9.20 1.81
C GLY A 531 -7.22 -10.33 1.57
N LEU A 532 -7.57 -11.22 0.65
CA LEU A 532 -6.66 -12.26 0.18
C LEU A 532 -5.67 -11.64 -0.79
N GLY A 533 -4.39 -11.72 -0.46
CA GLY A 533 -3.28 -11.28 -1.29
C GLY A 533 -2.26 -12.39 -1.55
N ILE A 534 -1.13 -11.98 -2.05
CA ILE A 534 -0.01 -12.85 -2.40
C ILE A 534 1.31 -12.27 -1.89
N MET A 535 2.33 -13.11 -1.83
CA MET A 535 3.74 -12.77 -1.64
C MET A 535 4.61 -13.83 -2.34
N GLY A 536 5.89 -13.56 -2.53
CA GLY A 536 6.80 -14.53 -3.11
C GLY A 536 6.70 -14.67 -4.63
N ILE A 537 6.22 -13.65 -5.36
CA ILE A 537 6.17 -13.66 -6.84
C ILE A 537 7.57 -13.85 -7.42
N ALA A 538 8.53 -13.03 -6.99
CA ALA A 538 9.89 -13.10 -7.52
C ALA A 538 10.55 -14.44 -7.16
N ASP A 539 10.28 -14.95 -5.97
CA ASP A 539 10.77 -16.25 -5.48
C ASP A 539 10.20 -17.41 -6.30
N MET A 540 8.92 -17.34 -6.66
CA MET A 540 8.27 -18.28 -7.58
C MET A 540 8.94 -18.29 -8.96
N LEU A 541 9.12 -17.09 -9.52
CA LEU A 541 9.71 -16.95 -10.87
C LEU A 541 11.17 -17.42 -10.89
N ASN A 542 11.97 -17.06 -9.89
CA ASN A 542 13.35 -17.51 -9.81
C ASN A 542 13.45 -19.03 -9.72
N GLN A 543 12.55 -19.71 -9.00
CA GLN A 543 12.49 -21.16 -8.97
C GLN A 543 12.12 -21.78 -10.32
N LEU A 544 11.34 -21.05 -11.15
CA LEU A 544 10.98 -21.45 -12.52
C LEU A 544 12.07 -21.06 -13.55
N GLY A 545 13.15 -20.41 -13.13
CA GLY A 545 14.21 -19.92 -14.01
C GLY A 545 13.79 -18.71 -14.86
N LEU A 546 12.84 -17.90 -14.37
CA LEU A 546 12.25 -16.78 -15.09
C LEU A 546 12.58 -15.42 -14.43
N GLY A 547 12.90 -14.44 -15.25
CA GLY A 547 13.06 -13.06 -14.81
C GLY A 547 11.72 -12.40 -14.51
N TYR A 548 11.66 -11.55 -13.49
CA TYR A 548 10.43 -10.88 -13.03
C TYR A 548 9.74 -10.07 -14.14
N ASP A 549 10.52 -9.39 -14.99
CA ASP A 549 10.03 -8.54 -16.10
C ASP A 549 10.22 -9.18 -17.48
N SER A 550 10.55 -10.48 -17.54
CA SER A 550 10.60 -11.24 -18.78
C SER A 550 9.19 -11.47 -19.33
N LYS A 551 9.08 -11.68 -20.64
CA LYS A 551 7.79 -11.95 -21.28
C LYS A 551 7.11 -13.20 -20.70
N GLU A 552 7.88 -14.25 -20.48
CA GLU A 552 7.44 -15.51 -19.88
C GLU A 552 7.06 -15.34 -18.43
N GLY A 553 7.86 -14.59 -17.65
CA GLY A 553 7.58 -14.26 -16.25
C GLY A 553 6.27 -13.50 -16.12
N ILE A 554 6.04 -12.48 -16.93
CA ILE A 554 4.79 -11.69 -16.97
C ILE A 554 3.58 -12.59 -17.32
N ALA A 555 3.73 -13.50 -18.25
CA ALA A 555 2.67 -14.45 -18.60
C ALA A 555 2.31 -15.36 -17.43
N ILE A 556 3.30 -15.90 -16.72
CA ILE A 556 3.10 -16.73 -15.51
C ILE A 556 2.44 -15.93 -14.39
N ILE A 557 2.86 -14.70 -14.14
CA ILE A 557 2.21 -13.82 -13.14
C ILE A 557 0.74 -13.64 -13.46
N THR A 558 0.43 -13.33 -14.72
CA THR A 558 -0.95 -13.09 -15.18
C THR A 558 -1.80 -14.34 -15.01
N GLN A 559 -1.30 -15.49 -15.44
CA GLN A 559 -1.98 -16.78 -15.31
C GLN A 559 -2.22 -17.16 -13.83
N ALA A 560 -1.22 -16.96 -12.97
CA ALA A 560 -1.34 -17.23 -11.55
C ALA A 560 -2.41 -16.35 -10.89
N MET A 561 -2.47 -15.07 -11.23
CA MET A 561 -3.47 -14.15 -10.68
C MET A 561 -4.88 -14.49 -11.13
N GLU A 562 -5.09 -14.78 -12.42
CA GLU A 562 -6.36 -15.24 -12.95
C GLU A 562 -6.84 -16.50 -12.22
N PHE A 563 -5.94 -17.47 -12.07
CA PHE A 563 -6.22 -18.74 -11.42
C PHE A 563 -6.61 -18.55 -9.94
N ILE A 564 -5.80 -17.82 -9.17
CA ILE A 564 -6.03 -17.57 -7.74
C ILE A 564 -7.35 -16.84 -7.53
N THR A 565 -7.63 -15.83 -8.34
CA THR A 565 -8.86 -15.03 -8.22
C THR A 565 -10.10 -15.89 -8.48
N ASN A 566 -10.10 -16.67 -9.54
CA ASN A 566 -11.21 -17.59 -9.81
C ASN A 566 -11.37 -18.62 -8.68
N ALA A 567 -10.27 -19.24 -8.22
CA ALA A 567 -10.31 -20.19 -7.11
C ALA A 567 -10.86 -19.56 -5.80
N ALA A 568 -10.49 -18.31 -5.53
CA ALA A 568 -10.95 -17.58 -4.35
C ALA A 568 -12.46 -17.27 -4.41
N PHE A 569 -12.96 -16.80 -5.56
CA PHE A 569 -14.38 -16.51 -5.75
C PHE A 569 -15.22 -17.78 -5.76
N GLN A 570 -14.74 -18.87 -6.37
CA GLN A 570 -15.38 -20.20 -6.31
C GLN A 570 -15.46 -20.72 -4.87
N ALA A 571 -14.39 -20.57 -4.09
CA ALA A 571 -14.37 -20.95 -2.69
C ALA A 571 -15.39 -20.14 -1.86
N SER A 572 -15.49 -18.81 -2.08
CA SER A 572 -16.46 -17.96 -1.40
C SER A 572 -17.90 -18.30 -1.80
N ALA A 573 -18.17 -18.59 -3.08
CA ALA A 573 -19.49 -19.06 -3.54
C ALA A 573 -19.84 -20.43 -2.96
N SER A 574 -18.88 -21.34 -2.87
CA SER A 574 -19.08 -22.65 -2.21
C SER A 574 -19.37 -22.49 -0.71
N LEU A 575 -18.69 -21.56 -0.03
CA LEU A 575 -18.99 -21.20 1.35
C LEU A 575 -20.37 -20.56 1.50
N ALA A 576 -20.84 -19.78 0.53
CA ALA A 576 -22.19 -19.24 0.53
C ALA A 576 -23.24 -20.36 0.50
N GLY A 577 -23.03 -21.39 -0.31
CA GLY A 577 -23.87 -22.59 -0.32
C GLY A 577 -23.86 -23.35 1.01
N GLU A 578 -22.70 -23.38 1.73
CA GLU A 578 -22.56 -24.09 3.03
C GLU A 578 -23.03 -23.28 4.24
N LYS A 579 -22.71 -21.98 4.30
CA LYS A 579 -22.87 -21.11 5.47
C LYS A 579 -23.84 -19.94 5.24
N GLY A 580 -24.44 -19.83 4.07
CA GLY A 580 -25.28 -18.72 3.62
C GLY A 580 -24.47 -17.62 2.93
N ALA A 581 -25.09 -16.95 1.96
CA ALA A 581 -24.52 -15.79 1.28
C ALA A 581 -24.39 -14.58 2.22
N SER A 582 -23.63 -13.56 1.79
CA SER A 582 -23.61 -12.26 2.46
C SER A 582 -25.04 -11.69 2.59
N PRO A 583 -25.42 -11.11 3.75
CA PRO A 583 -26.76 -10.55 3.95
C PRO A 583 -27.18 -9.47 2.95
N ILE A 584 -26.23 -8.77 2.36
CA ILE A 584 -26.47 -7.69 1.39
C ILE A 584 -26.31 -8.15 -0.06
N TYR A 585 -26.02 -9.43 -0.30
CA TYR A 585 -25.87 -9.93 -1.66
C TYR A 585 -27.21 -9.86 -2.40
N SER A 586 -27.19 -9.25 -3.56
CA SER A 586 -28.24 -9.27 -4.55
C SER A 586 -27.62 -9.68 -5.88
N GLU A 587 -28.08 -10.77 -6.48
CA GLU A 587 -27.52 -11.24 -7.76
C GLU A 587 -27.62 -10.16 -8.83
N GLU A 588 -28.82 -9.55 -8.96
CA GLU A 588 -29.09 -8.51 -9.94
C GLU A 588 -28.10 -7.36 -9.86
N GLU A 589 -27.83 -6.87 -8.65
CA GLU A 589 -26.93 -5.74 -8.40
C GLU A 589 -25.45 -6.14 -8.46
N TYR A 590 -25.08 -7.23 -7.80
CA TYR A 590 -23.69 -7.67 -7.72
C TYR A 590 -23.07 -8.00 -9.08
N MET A 591 -23.88 -8.64 -9.95
CA MET A 591 -23.44 -9.04 -11.30
C MET A 591 -23.30 -7.86 -12.28
N LYS A 592 -23.81 -6.67 -11.94
CA LYS A 592 -23.58 -5.44 -12.70
C LYS A 592 -22.15 -4.89 -12.56
N CYS A 593 -21.40 -5.33 -11.54
CA CYS A 593 -20.03 -4.85 -11.33
C CYS A 593 -19.12 -5.28 -12.50
N PRO A 594 -18.46 -4.34 -13.20
CA PRO A 594 -17.59 -4.66 -14.32
C PRO A 594 -16.44 -5.61 -13.99
N PHE A 595 -15.99 -5.63 -12.72
CA PHE A 595 -14.98 -6.57 -12.25
C PHE A 595 -15.43 -8.02 -12.45
N ILE A 596 -16.69 -8.32 -12.16
CA ILE A 596 -17.22 -9.70 -12.24
C ILE A 596 -17.14 -10.25 -13.68
N GLU A 597 -17.48 -9.42 -14.66
CA GLU A 597 -17.40 -9.82 -16.06
C GLU A 597 -15.96 -9.87 -16.57
N ALA A 598 -15.13 -8.92 -16.17
CA ALA A 598 -13.78 -8.77 -16.70
C ALA A 598 -12.76 -9.76 -16.12
N ALA A 599 -12.91 -10.14 -14.83
CA ALA A 599 -11.92 -10.93 -14.09
C ALA A 599 -12.31 -12.40 -13.89
N LEU A 600 -13.63 -12.72 -13.85
CA LEU A 600 -14.08 -14.04 -13.47
C LEU A 600 -14.50 -14.87 -14.69
N SER A 601 -14.12 -16.15 -14.68
CA SER A 601 -14.56 -17.11 -15.68
C SER A 601 -16.08 -17.31 -15.67
N LYS A 602 -16.65 -17.76 -16.77
CA LYS A 602 -18.09 -18.05 -16.86
C LYS A 602 -18.54 -19.12 -15.87
N GLU A 603 -17.66 -20.08 -15.57
CA GLU A 603 -17.87 -21.09 -14.54
C GLU A 603 -17.99 -20.46 -13.15
N THR A 604 -17.06 -19.59 -12.79
CA THR A 604 -17.09 -18.86 -11.52
C THR A 604 -18.35 -17.98 -11.40
N GLN A 605 -18.70 -17.25 -12.47
CA GLN A 605 -19.92 -16.45 -12.51
C GLN A 605 -21.19 -17.31 -12.34
N SER A 606 -21.24 -18.48 -12.97
CA SER A 606 -22.37 -19.41 -12.83
C SER A 606 -22.52 -19.92 -11.41
N LEU A 607 -21.40 -20.27 -10.76
CA LEU A 607 -21.41 -20.73 -9.37
C LEU A 607 -21.87 -19.62 -8.39
N ILE A 608 -21.50 -18.36 -8.67
CA ILE A 608 -21.98 -17.19 -7.89
C ILE A 608 -23.49 -16.98 -8.07
N ARG A 609 -24.02 -17.16 -9.29
CA ARG A 609 -25.48 -17.09 -9.52
C ARG A 609 -26.23 -18.18 -8.79
N GLU A 610 -25.69 -19.39 -8.76
CA GLU A 610 -26.30 -20.56 -8.13
C GLU A 610 -26.33 -20.44 -6.59
N ASN A 611 -25.19 -20.09 -5.98
CA ASN A 611 -25.00 -20.16 -4.53
C ASN A 611 -25.04 -18.81 -3.83
N GLY A 612 -24.94 -17.70 -4.58
CA GLY A 612 -24.59 -16.39 -4.05
C GLY A 612 -23.11 -16.27 -3.75
N ILE A 613 -22.71 -15.17 -3.16
CA ILE A 613 -21.34 -14.92 -2.68
C ILE A 613 -21.34 -14.68 -1.16
N ARG A 614 -20.42 -15.31 -0.44
CA ARG A 614 -20.34 -15.11 1.01
C ARG A 614 -19.58 -13.85 1.40
N ASN A 615 -18.58 -13.49 0.62
CA ASN A 615 -17.69 -12.36 0.88
C ASN A 615 -17.82 -11.39 -0.29
N ILE A 616 -18.34 -10.20 -0.05
CA ILE A 616 -18.68 -9.21 -1.12
C ILE A 616 -17.45 -8.78 -1.91
N ALA A 617 -16.29 -8.66 -1.25
CA ALA A 617 -15.01 -8.35 -1.88
C ALA A 617 -13.92 -9.20 -1.24
N ILE A 618 -12.95 -9.65 -2.03
CA ILE A 618 -12.07 -10.76 -1.64
C ILE A 618 -10.59 -10.46 -1.83
N MET A 619 -10.18 -9.95 -3.01
CA MET A 619 -8.79 -9.86 -3.42
C MET A 619 -8.17 -8.52 -3.08
N SER A 620 -7.08 -8.50 -2.33
CA SER A 620 -6.32 -7.29 -1.97
C SER A 620 -4.86 -7.63 -1.75
N ILE A 621 -3.94 -6.90 -2.36
CA ILE A 621 -2.52 -7.17 -2.18
C ILE A 621 -1.90 -6.12 -1.25
N ALA A 622 -1.69 -6.55 -0.01
CA ALA A 622 -1.03 -5.77 1.03
C ALA A 622 0.50 -5.76 0.84
N PRO A 623 1.23 -4.81 1.47
CA PRO A 623 2.69 -4.73 1.36
C PRO A 623 3.43 -5.95 1.94
N THR A 624 2.83 -6.67 2.86
CA THR A 624 3.38 -7.84 3.59
C THR A 624 4.74 -7.63 4.27
N GLY A 625 5.16 -6.39 4.48
CA GLY A 625 6.52 -6.01 4.88
C GLY A 625 7.10 -6.66 6.15
N SER A 626 6.26 -7.18 7.06
CA SER A 626 6.71 -7.92 8.23
C SER A 626 6.50 -9.43 8.09
N ILE A 627 5.37 -9.84 7.51
CA ILE A 627 5.00 -11.27 7.44
C ILE A 627 5.79 -12.01 6.37
N SER A 628 6.20 -11.34 5.30
CA SER A 628 7.08 -11.93 4.28
C SER A 628 8.45 -12.32 4.84
N ASN A 629 8.95 -11.65 5.87
CA ASN A 629 10.25 -11.92 6.49
C ASN A 629 10.24 -13.04 7.54
N ILE A 630 9.08 -13.60 7.87
CA ILE A 630 8.93 -14.60 8.93
C ILE A 630 8.28 -15.89 8.46
N ILE A 631 7.88 -15.95 7.20
CA ILE A 631 7.25 -17.11 6.61
C ILE A 631 8.32 -18.07 6.06
N LYS A 632 8.07 -19.37 6.19
CA LYS A 632 8.82 -20.40 5.51
C LYS A 632 8.67 -20.21 4.00
N GLY A 633 9.76 -20.01 3.32
CA GLY A 633 9.80 -19.89 1.87
C GLY A 633 10.16 -21.21 1.20
N ILE A 634 11.35 -21.25 0.60
CA ILE A 634 11.84 -22.40 -0.13
C ILE A 634 12.43 -23.44 0.85
N GLN A 635 12.32 -24.71 0.47
CA GLN A 635 12.97 -25.81 1.19
C GLN A 635 13.95 -26.52 0.27
N VAL A 636 15.19 -26.70 0.70
CA VAL A 636 16.23 -27.42 -0.03
C VAL A 636 16.93 -28.36 0.94
N GLY A 637 17.01 -29.66 0.57
CA GLY A 637 17.72 -30.66 1.36
C GLY A 637 17.23 -30.80 2.81
N GLY A 638 15.94 -30.54 3.06
CA GLY A 638 15.37 -30.57 4.41
C GLY A 638 15.58 -29.28 5.22
N LYS A 639 16.32 -28.30 4.71
CA LYS A 639 16.53 -26.99 5.34
C LYS A 639 15.47 -26.00 4.87
N ASN A 640 14.89 -25.26 5.83
CA ASN A 640 13.94 -24.18 5.56
C ASN A 640 14.67 -22.86 5.35
N TYR A 641 14.34 -22.13 4.30
CA TYR A 641 14.78 -20.77 4.04
C TYR A 641 13.64 -19.81 4.36
N ILE A 642 13.86 -18.92 5.32
CA ILE A 642 12.81 -18.03 5.86
C ILE A 642 12.88 -16.70 5.16
N GLY A 643 11.70 -16.24 4.73
CA GLY A 643 11.51 -14.98 4.04
C GLY A 643 11.29 -15.15 2.54
N VAL A 644 10.49 -14.25 1.97
CA VAL A 644 10.19 -14.16 0.54
C VAL A 644 9.96 -12.70 0.15
N SER A 645 9.88 -12.41 -1.14
CA SER A 645 9.49 -11.08 -1.64
C SER A 645 8.09 -10.71 -1.18
N GLY A 646 7.87 -9.43 -0.84
CA GLY A 646 6.58 -8.96 -0.32
C GLY A 646 5.61 -8.56 -1.42
N GLY A 647 4.31 -8.86 -1.24
CA GLY A 647 3.24 -8.41 -2.14
C GLY A 647 3.55 -8.67 -3.61
N VAL A 648 3.45 -7.62 -4.41
CA VAL A 648 3.82 -7.63 -5.83
C VAL A 648 5.25 -7.17 -6.10
N GLU A 649 6.04 -6.99 -5.05
CA GLU A 649 7.38 -6.44 -5.21
C GLU A 649 8.37 -7.48 -5.75
N PRO A 650 9.32 -7.09 -6.60
CA PRO A 650 10.48 -7.93 -6.91
C PRO A 650 11.38 -8.07 -5.68
N ILE A 651 12.39 -8.92 -5.75
CA ILE A 651 13.45 -8.94 -4.73
C ILE A 651 14.09 -7.55 -4.69
N PHE A 652 14.17 -6.98 -3.48
CA PHE A 652 14.71 -5.63 -3.32
C PHE A 652 16.22 -5.60 -3.56
N ALA A 653 16.95 -6.52 -2.94
CA ALA A 653 18.39 -6.70 -3.12
C ALA A 653 18.75 -8.18 -2.97
N LEU A 654 19.77 -8.64 -3.68
CA LEU A 654 20.27 -10.02 -3.61
C LEU A 654 20.85 -10.36 -2.23
N TYR A 655 21.44 -9.38 -1.58
CA TYR A 655 21.98 -9.47 -0.22
C TYR A 655 22.01 -8.07 0.42
N TYR A 656 22.19 -8.04 1.72
CA TYR A 656 22.50 -6.84 2.48
C TYR A 656 23.67 -7.10 3.41
N THR A 657 24.40 -6.06 3.74
CA THR A 657 25.56 -6.15 4.64
C THR A 657 25.12 -5.91 6.07
N ARG A 658 25.48 -6.79 6.96
CA ARG A 658 25.21 -6.66 8.39
C ARG A 658 26.51 -6.48 9.16
N ARG A 659 26.52 -5.45 10.02
CA ARG A 659 27.60 -5.20 10.96
C ARG A 659 27.36 -6.02 12.24
N THR A 660 28.38 -6.77 12.69
CA THR A 660 28.39 -7.35 14.02
C THR A 660 29.27 -6.50 14.94
N GLU A 661 28.70 -6.06 16.04
CA GLU A 661 29.49 -5.55 17.15
C GLU A 661 30.10 -6.73 17.90
N SER A 662 31.28 -7.19 17.48
CA SER A 662 32.13 -8.12 18.24
C SER A 662 33.15 -7.28 18.98
N PHE A 663 33.47 -7.67 20.20
CA PHE A 663 34.35 -6.93 21.15
C PHE A 663 35.77 -6.59 20.66
N LYS A 664 36.19 -6.94 19.42
CA LYS A 664 37.52 -6.69 18.89
C LYS A 664 37.63 -6.27 17.43
N LYS A 665 36.59 -6.41 16.59
CA LYS A 665 36.60 -5.93 15.18
C LYS A 665 35.17 -5.77 14.69
N ASN A 666 34.93 -4.71 13.92
CA ASN A 666 33.71 -4.57 13.13
C ASN A 666 33.81 -5.56 11.97
N GLU A 667 33.12 -6.68 12.07
CA GLU A 667 33.04 -7.63 10.95
C GLU A 667 31.73 -7.38 10.21
N PHE A 668 31.84 -7.18 8.91
CA PHE A 668 30.69 -7.09 8.00
C PHE A 668 30.51 -8.44 7.33
N TYR A 669 29.31 -8.98 7.34
CA TYR A 669 28.99 -10.19 6.60
C TYR A 669 27.77 -9.99 5.72
N LYS A 670 27.76 -10.63 4.54
CA LYS A 670 26.67 -10.59 3.58
C LYS A 670 25.57 -11.53 4.04
N VAL A 671 24.34 -11.01 4.11
CA VAL A 671 23.11 -11.79 4.36
C VAL A 671 22.33 -11.84 3.07
N PHE A 672 22.30 -12.99 2.43
CA PHE A 672 21.61 -13.18 1.18
C PHE A 672 20.11 -13.27 1.36
N HIS A 673 19.36 -12.81 0.35
CA HIS A 673 17.95 -13.11 0.26
C HIS A 673 17.73 -14.63 0.27
N SER A 674 16.69 -15.10 0.94
CA SER A 674 16.47 -16.53 1.20
C SER A 674 16.46 -17.37 -0.09
N THR A 675 15.88 -16.86 -1.16
CA THR A 675 15.80 -17.51 -2.47
C THR A 675 17.18 -17.62 -3.13
N VAL A 676 18.00 -16.58 -3.00
CA VAL A 676 19.39 -16.58 -3.48
C VAL A 676 20.21 -17.60 -2.70
N GLN A 677 20.10 -17.60 -1.37
CA GLN A 677 20.80 -18.55 -0.52
C GLN A 677 20.37 -20.00 -0.79
N ALA A 678 19.08 -20.24 -1.01
CA ALA A 678 18.55 -21.55 -1.36
C ALA A 678 19.12 -22.05 -2.71
N TYR A 679 19.25 -21.16 -3.69
CA TYR A 679 19.88 -21.49 -4.98
C TYR A 679 21.35 -21.84 -4.82
N ILE A 680 22.12 -21.00 -4.12
CA ILE A 680 23.54 -21.23 -3.84
C ILE A 680 23.75 -22.59 -3.16
N ASP A 681 22.97 -22.89 -2.13
CA ASP A 681 23.06 -24.15 -1.39
C ASP A 681 22.61 -25.36 -2.24
N LYS A 682 21.60 -25.20 -3.10
CA LYS A 682 21.12 -26.28 -4.00
C LYS A 682 22.11 -26.62 -5.11
N MET A 683 22.76 -25.60 -5.66
CA MET A 683 23.72 -25.76 -6.76
C MET A 683 25.14 -25.96 -6.30
N ASP A 684 25.37 -25.99 -4.98
CA ASP A 684 26.68 -26.17 -4.34
C ASP A 684 27.72 -25.11 -4.79
N LEU A 685 27.29 -23.84 -4.87
CA LEU A 685 28.09 -22.73 -5.40
C LEU A 685 28.89 -21.95 -4.32
N ARG A 686 29.17 -22.58 -3.18
CA ARG A 686 29.83 -21.87 -2.06
C ARG A 686 31.28 -21.53 -2.36
N GLU A 687 32.02 -22.44 -3.01
CA GLU A 687 33.42 -22.21 -3.40
C GLU A 687 33.50 -21.11 -4.47
N GLU A 688 32.59 -21.13 -5.46
CA GLU A 688 32.51 -20.09 -6.47
C GLU A 688 32.13 -18.72 -5.87
N LEU A 689 31.25 -18.70 -4.87
CA LEU A 689 30.88 -17.48 -4.16
C LEU A 689 32.05 -16.86 -3.39
N GLU A 690 32.88 -17.69 -2.75
CA GLU A 690 34.08 -17.23 -2.04
C GLU A 690 35.16 -16.73 -2.99
N ALA A 691 35.22 -17.28 -4.21
CA ALA A 691 36.18 -16.91 -5.24
C ALA A 691 35.75 -15.73 -6.13
N ALA A 692 34.46 -15.41 -6.16
CA ALA A 692 33.93 -14.37 -7.04
C ALA A 692 34.08 -12.97 -6.44
N ASP A 693 34.48 -12.01 -7.26
CA ASP A 693 34.48 -10.58 -6.87
C ASP A 693 33.07 -10.04 -6.67
N LYS A 694 32.13 -10.52 -7.49
CA LYS A 694 30.71 -10.11 -7.44
C LYS A 694 29.79 -11.33 -7.51
N ILE A 695 28.70 -11.29 -6.75
CA ILE A 695 27.70 -12.35 -6.76
C ILE A 695 26.98 -12.45 -8.11
N GLU A 696 26.88 -11.34 -8.82
CA GLU A 696 26.28 -11.25 -10.15
C GLU A 696 26.99 -12.12 -11.18
N ASP A 697 28.27 -12.44 -10.97
CA ASP A 697 29.06 -13.26 -11.88
C ASP A 697 28.73 -14.77 -11.78
N ILE A 698 28.11 -15.18 -10.67
CA ILE A 698 27.79 -16.60 -10.41
C ILE A 698 26.29 -16.91 -10.47
N LEU A 699 25.42 -15.88 -10.41
CA LEU A 699 23.98 -16.06 -10.46
C LEU A 699 23.46 -15.99 -11.90
N PRO A 700 22.47 -16.81 -12.26
CA PRO A 700 21.75 -16.62 -13.52
C PRO A 700 21.09 -15.24 -13.64
N ASP A 701 20.97 -14.72 -14.86
CA ASP A 701 20.43 -13.40 -15.18
C ASP A 701 19.05 -13.11 -14.59
N TYR A 702 18.22 -14.12 -14.40
CA TYR A 702 16.89 -13.95 -13.85
C TYR A 702 16.89 -13.53 -12.37
N PHE A 703 17.94 -13.82 -11.59
CA PHE A 703 18.13 -13.29 -10.24
C PHE A 703 18.48 -11.81 -10.23
N LEU A 704 19.12 -11.32 -11.28
CA LEU A 704 19.56 -9.93 -11.36
C LEU A 704 18.42 -8.93 -11.59
N ARG A 705 17.18 -9.43 -11.77
CA ARG A 705 15.97 -8.60 -11.95
C ARG A 705 15.42 -8.14 -10.61
N THR A 706 16.21 -7.33 -9.90
CA THR A 706 15.81 -6.73 -8.61
C THR A 706 15.04 -5.42 -8.79
N ALA A 707 14.53 -4.87 -7.69
CA ALA A 707 13.76 -3.62 -7.69
C ALA A 707 14.49 -2.43 -8.35
N HIS A 708 15.82 -2.42 -8.30
CA HIS A 708 16.65 -1.36 -8.90
C HIS A 708 16.95 -1.58 -10.39
N HIS A 709 16.80 -2.79 -10.89
CA HIS A 709 17.10 -3.12 -12.30
C HIS A 709 15.86 -3.10 -13.20
N ILE A 710 14.67 -3.23 -12.62
CA ILE A 710 13.43 -3.25 -13.40
C ILE A 710 12.97 -1.82 -13.70
N LYS A 711 12.74 -1.54 -14.98
CA LYS A 711 12.27 -0.22 -15.42
C LYS A 711 10.90 0.11 -14.81
N PRO A 712 10.65 1.36 -14.39
CA PRO A 712 9.37 1.80 -13.84
C PRO A 712 8.18 1.46 -14.74
N ASP A 713 8.31 1.60 -16.04
CA ASP A 713 7.27 1.26 -17.03
C ASP A 713 6.86 -0.22 -16.96
N LYS A 714 7.81 -1.12 -16.75
CA LYS A 714 7.54 -2.55 -16.58
C LYS A 714 6.85 -2.84 -15.25
N ARG A 715 7.20 -2.10 -14.21
CA ARG A 715 6.50 -2.17 -12.91
C ARG A 715 5.03 -1.77 -13.06
N VAL A 716 4.73 -0.67 -13.75
CA VAL A 716 3.36 -0.24 -14.04
C VAL A 716 2.61 -1.27 -14.90
N GLU A 717 3.25 -1.81 -15.94
CA GLU A 717 2.67 -2.84 -16.80
C GLU A 717 2.26 -4.09 -16.00
N ILE A 718 3.18 -4.63 -15.20
CA ILE A 718 2.94 -5.83 -14.38
C ILE A 718 1.84 -5.56 -13.35
N GLN A 719 1.89 -4.41 -12.65
CA GLN A 719 0.86 -4.06 -11.68
C GLN A 719 -0.51 -3.91 -12.35
N GLY A 720 -0.60 -3.33 -13.57
CA GLY A 720 -1.85 -3.22 -14.32
C GLY A 720 -2.44 -4.58 -14.69
N LEU A 721 -1.59 -5.54 -15.10
CA LEU A 721 -2.04 -6.90 -15.38
C LEU A 721 -2.56 -7.61 -14.13
N ILE A 722 -1.89 -7.45 -12.99
CA ILE A 722 -2.33 -8.00 -11.71
C ILE A 722 -3.64 -7.33 -11.25
N GLN A 723 -3.76 -5.99 -11.39
CA GLN A 723 -4.91 -5.21 -10.94
C GLN A 723 -6.24 -5.66 -11.56
N ARG A 724 -6.21 -6.21 -12.77
CA ARG A 724 -7.41 -6.76 -13.44
C ARG A 724 -8.10 -7.84 -12.63
N TYR A 725 -7.35 -8.56 -11.82
CA TYR A 725 -7.81 -9.68 -10.99
C TYR A 725 -7.98 -9.31 -9.51
N ILE A 726 -7.88 -8.02 -9.16
CA ILE A 726 -8.00 -7.53 -7.78
C ILE A 726 -9.20 -6.59 -7.67
N ASP A 727 -10.23 -7.01 -6.97
CA ASP A 727 -11.45 -6.22 -6.74
C ASP A 727 -11.24 -5.06 -5.75
N HIS A 728 -10.38 -5.22 -4.75
CA HIS A 728 -9.89 -4.10 -3.94
C HIS A 728 -8.79 -3.32 -4.67
N SER A 729 -7.62 -3.21 -4.08
CA SER A 729 -6.47 -2.51 -4.66
C SER A 729 -5.15 -3.22 -4.33
N ILE A 730 -4.07 -2.64 -4.77
CA ILE A 730 -2.71 -3.15 -4.61
C ILE A 730 -1.87 -2.07 -3.92
N SER A 731 -1.16 -2.44 -2.86
CA SER A 731 -0.09 -1.61 -2.33
C SER A 731 1.21 -1.97 -3.04
N SER A 732 1.69 -1.08 -3.88
CA SER A 732 2.95 -1.24 -4.62
C SER A 732 3.73 0.06 -4.62
N THR A 733 5.05 -0.06 -4.53
CA THR A 733 5.97 1.08 -4.53
C THR A 733 6.97 0.97 -5.67
N ILE A 734 7.07 2.02 -6.47
CA ILE A 734 8.11 2.18 -7.48
C ILE A 734 9.23 3.00 -6.86
N ASN A 735 10.39 2.38 -6.71
CA ASN A 735 11.57 3.05 -6.20
C ASN A 735 12.32 3.73 -7.36
N LEU A 736 12.67 4.99 -7.17
CA LEU A 736 13.38 5.80 -8.15
C LEU A 736 14.67 6.34 -7.54
N PRO A 737 15.74 6.48 -8.33
CA PRO A 737 16.99 7.07 -7.87
C PRO A 737 16.80 8.56 -7.49
N GLU A 738 17.74 9.10 -6.71
CA GLU A 738 17.69 10.46 -6.19
C GLU A 738 17.74 11.53 -7.28
N ASP A 739 18.44 11.27 -8.35
CA ASP A 739 18.69 12.18 -9.49
C ASP A 739 17.57 12.17 -10.54
N VAL A 740 16.50 11.39 -10.36
CA VAL A 740 15.36 11.35 -11.27
C VAL A 740 14.68 12.72 -11.36
N GLN A 741 14.24 13.11 -12.57
CA GLN A 741 13.52 14.36 -12.75
C GLN A 741 12.02 14.23 -12.42
N PRO A 742 11.35 15.32 -11.99
CA PRO A 742 9.92 15.32 -11.67
C PRO A 742 9.01 14.82 -12.80
N GLU A 743 9.39 15.08 -14.06
CA GLU A 743 8.67 14.67 -15.26
C GLU A 743 8.52 13.14 -15.36
N VAL A 744 9.53 12.39 -14.92
CA VAL A 744 9.49 10.92 -14.88
C VAL A 744 8.39 10.45 -13.92
N ILE A 745 8.24 11.10 -12.78
CA ILE A 745 7.17 10.81 -11.81
C ILE A 745 5.81 11.08 -12.44
N SER A 746 5.66 12.23 -13.13
CA SER A 746 4.45 12.57 -13.86
C SER A 746 4.10 11.51 -14.92
N ASP A 747 5.08 11.07 -15.69
CA ASP A 747 4.88 10.05 -16.72
C ASP A 747 4.47 8.69 -16.15
N ILE A 748 5.06 8.28 -15.03
CA ILE A 748 4.69 7.03 -14.34
C ILE A 748 3.22 7.08 -13.90
N TYR A 749 2.77 8.17 -13.27
CA TYR A 749 1.37 8.28 -12.83
C TYR A 749 0.39 8.30 -14.01
N LEU A 750 0.71 9.03 -15.11
CA LEU A 750 -0.14 9.04 -16.31
C LEU A 750 -0.22 7.67 -16.98
N LYS A 751 0.91 6.94 -17.04
CA LYS A 751 0.93 5.56 -17.54
C LYS A 751 0.13 4.62 -16.63
N ALA A 752 0.23 4.79 -15.31
CA ALA A 752 -0.52 4.01 -14.33
C ALA A 752 -2.03 4.21 -14.53
N TRP A 753 -2.49 5.45 -14.70
CA TRP A 753 -3.88 5.74 -15.03
C TRP A 753 -4.32 5.08 -16.35
N LYS A 754 -3.53 5.22 -17.43
CA LYS A 754 -3.82 4.60 -18.74
C LYS A 754 -3.81 3.07 -18.74
N LYS A 755 -3.29 2.45 -17.67
CA LYS A 755 -3.27 0.98 -17.45
C LYS A 755 -4.30 0.52 -16.43
N ASP A 756 -5.28 1.36 -16.10
CA ASP A 756 -6.37 1.08 -15.16
C ASP A 756 -5.90 0.66 -13.75
N LEU A 757 -4.76 1.18 -13.30
CA LEU A 757 -4.36 1.01 -11.91
C LEU A 757 -5.33 1.76 -10.99
N LYS A 758 -5.52 1.25 -9.79
CA LYS A 758 -6.30 1.93 -8.73
C LYS A 758 -5.46 2.86 -7.86
N GLY A 759 -4.13 2.68 -7.90
CA GLY A 759 -3.16 3.53 -7.23
C GLY A 759 -1.76 2.99 -7.39
N VAL A 760 -0.77 3.82 -7.15
CA VAL A 760 0.65 3.45 -7.09
C VAL A 760 1.37 4.43 -6.19
N THR A 761 2.32 3.94 -5.41
CA THR A 761 3.21 4.78 -4.61
C THR A 761 4.53 4.95 -5.33
N ILE A 762 5.04 6.17 -5.38
CA ILE A 762 6.37 6.46 -5.91
C ILE A 762 7.25 6.91 -4.75
N TYR A 763 8.38 6.28 -4.60
CA TYR A 763 9.41 6.64 -3.64
C TYR A 763 10.69 7.01 -4.37
N ARG A 764 11.07 8.28 -4.29
CA ARG A 764 12.36 8.75 -4.75
C ARG A 764 13.36 8.67 -3.59
N ASP A 765 14.50 8.12 -3.85
CA ASP A 765 15.58 8.09 -2.87
C ASP A 765 15.90 9.52 -2.39
N GLY A 766 16.18 9.68 -1.10
CA GLY A 766 16.42 10.98 -0.48
C GLY A 766 15.17 11.83 -0.19
N SER A 767 13.97 11.44 -0.63
CA SER A 767 12.72 12.14 -0.30
C SER A 767 12.27 11.92 1.15
N ARG A 768 12.67 10.79 1.75
CA ARG A 768 12.43 10.44 3.18
C ARG A 768 13.65 9.73 3.77
N PHE A 769 13.68 9.56 5.08
CA PHE A 769 14.71 8.76 5.73
C PHE A 769 14.63 7.30 5.23
N PRO A 770 15.73 6.69 4.74
CA PRO A 770 15.69 5.33 4.20
C PRO A 770 15.40 4.33 5.32
N ILE A 771 14.38 3.48 5.11
CA ILE A 771 14.05 2.35 6.00
C ILE A 771 14.99 1.17 5.73
N LEU A 772 15.44 1.05 4.48
CA LEU A 772 16.42 0.06 4.02
C LEU A 772 17.43 0.78 3.11
N SER A 773 18.70 0.55 3.32
CA SER A 773 19.78 1.02 2.43
C SER A 773 20.37 -0.17 1.68
N THR A 774 20.56 -0.01 0.37
CA THR A 774 21.30 -0.99 -0.44
C THR A 774 22.78 -0.63 -0.55
N GLU A 775 23.63 -1.60 -0.69
CA GLU A 775 25.08 -1.43 -0.88
C GLU A 775 25.44 -0.45 -2.01
N THR A 776 24.62 -0.33 -3.04
CA THR A 776 24.89 0.54 -4.19
C THR A 776 24.98 2.03 -3.81
N LYS A 777 24.24 2.50 -2.80
CA LYS A 777 24.36 3.89 -2.30
C LYS A 777 25.39 4.03 -1.20
N LEU A 778 25.51 3.04 -0.34
CA LEU A 778 26.59 2.95 0.63
C LEU A 778 27.95 2.80 -0.07
N THR A 779 28.01 2.11 -1.24
CA THR A 779 29.26 1.89 -1.96
C THR A 779 29.84 3.17 -2.56
N GLU A 780 29.04 4.09 -3.07
CA GLU A 780 29.57 5.35 -3.57
C GLU A 780 30.02 6.24 -2.41
N PHE A 781 29.23 6.33 -1.37
CA PHE A 781 29.57 7.06 -0.15
C PHE A 781 30.66 6.33 0.66
N GLN A 782 30.63 4.99 0.77
CA GLN A 782 31.66 4.22 1.43
C GLN A 782 32.94 4.14 0.61
N LYS A 783 32.87 4.03 -0.72
CA LYS A 783 34.07 4.13 -1.57
C LYS A 783 34.76 5.49 -1.42
N ILE A 784 33.97 6.54 -1.26
CA ILE A 784 34.51 7.89 -1.00
C ILE A 784 35.04 8.00 0.45
N LYS A 785 34.39 7.35 1.43
CA LYS A 785 34.83 7.29 2.82
C LYS A 785 36.10 6.44 3.01
N GLU A 786 36.18 5.35 2.28
CA GLU A 786 37.26 4.35 2.38
C GLU A 786 38.43 4.63 1.40
N ASN A 787 38.22 5.56 0.43
CA ASN A 787 39.27 5.96 -0.47
C ASN A 787 40.18 7.02 0.16
N GLU A 788 41.45 6.86 -0.08
CA GLU A 788 42.47 7.82 0.24
C GLU A 788 42.59 8.85 -0.89
N PHE A 789 42.63 10.13 -0.55
CA PHE A 789 42.75 11.23 -1.49
C PHE A 789 44.08 11.94 -1.29
N LYS A 790 44.73 12.31 -2.39
CA LYS A 790 45.85 13.25 -2.33
C LYS A 790 45.34 14.67 -2.46
N ILE A 791 45.64 15.48 -1.46
CA ILE A 791 45.21 16.86 -1.39
C ILE A 791 46.47 17.72 -1.29
N SER A 792 46.55 18.75 -2.16
CA SER A 792 47.54 19.79 -2.00
C SER A 792 47.06 20.84 -0.99
N VAL A 793 47.81 21.04 0.07
CA VAL A 793 47.54 22.03 1.10
C VAL A 793 48.61 23.08 1.03
N ASP A 794 48.27 24.34 1.06
CA ASP A 794 49.17 25.50 0.99
C ASP A 794 50.14 25.57 -0.20
N GLY A 795 49.74 24.91 -1.31
CA GLY A 795 50.42 25.09 -2.62
C GLY A 795 51.53 24.09 -2.94
N ASP A 796 52.19 23.47 -1.97
CA ASP A 796 53.35 22.58 -2.20
C ASP A 796 53.31 21.27 -1.38
N GLU A 797 52.47 21.17 -0.35
CA GLU A 797 52.42 19.98 0.47
C GLU A 797 51.28 19.06 0.02
N ILE A 798 51.58 17.85 -0.39
CA ILE A 798 50.58 16.84 -0.75
C ILE A 798 50.36 15.91 0.45
N ILE A 799 49.17 16.02 1.05
CA ILE A 799 48.74 15.08 2.09
C ILE A 799 47.88 13.99 1.50
N THR A 800 47.94 12.82 2.07
CA THR A 800 47.02 11.72 1.77
C THR A 800 46.04 11.62 2.93
N ALA A 801 44.78 11.75 2.65
CA ALA A 801 43.75 11.78 3.67
C ALA A 801 42.51 10.94 3.25
N ASN A 802 41.84 10.39 4.24
CA ASN A 802 40.61 9.65 4.08
C ASN A 802 39.47 10.65 3.89
N GLY A 803 38.44 10.26 3.15
CA GLY A 803 37.28 11.14 2.85
C GLY A 803 36.54 11.70 4.08
N GLU A 804 36.64 11.07 5.24
CA GLU A 804 36.06 11.54 6.50
C GLU A 804 36.97 12.48 7.28
N GLU A 805 38.25 12.57 6.95
CA GLU A 805 39.18 13.41 7.67
C GLU A 805 38.85 14.89 7.48
N ILE A 806 39.08 15.65 8.56
CA ILE A 806 38.82 17.08 8.58
C ILE A 806 40.11 17.80 8.17
N ILE A 807 39.99 18.62 7.16
CA ILE A 807 41.07 19.51 6.69
C ILE A 807 40.72 20.97 6.96
N LYS A 808 41.74 21.77 7.27
CA LYS A 808 41.63 23.22 7.41
C LYS A 808 42.01 23.89 6.10
N LEU A 809 41.08 24.66 5.54
CA LEU A 809 41.31 25.42 4.32
C LEU A 809 42.14 26.67 4.58
N PRO A 810 42.74 27.30 3.52
CA PRO A 810 43.56 28.52 3.66
C PRO A 810 42.79 29.69 4.28
N ASP A 811 41.48 29.73 4.17
CA ASP A 811 40.61 30.75 4.76
C ASP A 811 40.31 30.49 6.25
N GLY A 812 40.88 29.42 6.81
CA GLY A 812 40.70 29.00 8.18
C GLY A 812 39.45 28.18 8.48
N SER A 813 38.59 27.92 7.45
CA SER A 813 37.42 27.07 7.58
C SER A 813 37.80 25.57 7.63
N LEU A 814 37.02 24.78 8.37
CA LEU A 814 37.17 23.33 8.46
C LEU A 814 36.15 22.65 7.55
N THR A 815 36.62 21.64 6.81
CA THR A 815 35.78 20.80 5.95
C THR A 815 36.30 19.37 5.94
N THR A 816 35.45 18.41 5.55
CA THR A 816 35.94 17.05 5.31
C THR A 816 36.59 16.95 3.92
N VAL A 817 37.56 16.04 3.78
CA VAL A 817 38.19 15.74 2.49
C VAL A 817 37.15 15.47 1.41
N TYR A 818 36.13 14.68 1.74
CA TYR A 818 35.01 14.41 0.85
C TYR A 818 34.29 15.67 0.36
N HIS A 819 33.91 16.58 1.29
CA HIS A 819 33.23 17.82 0.94
C HIS A 819 34.11 18.77 0.10
N TYR A 820 35.39 18.80 0.41
CA TYR A 820 36.35 19.56 -0.36
C TYR A 820 36.45 19.04 -1.80
N MET A 821 36.60 17.72 -1.96
CA MET A 821 36.71 17.07 -3.27
C MET A 821 35.41 17.15 -4.09
N LYS A 822 34.26 17.07 -3.44
CA LYS A 822 32.94 17.20 -4.10
C LYS A 822 32.68 18.61 -4.61
N ASN A 823 33.17 19.63 -3.92
CA ASN A 823 32.93 21.04 -4.25
C ASN A 823 34.07 21.67 -5.06
N SER A 824 35.16 20.96 -5.26
CA SER A 824 36.24 21.40 -6.16
C SER A 824 35.94 20.88 -7.56
N ASP A 825 35.97 21.75 -8.58
CA ASP A 825 35.83 21.36 -10.00
C ASP A 825 37.00 20.49 -10.56
N LYS A 826 37.78 19.90 -9.67
CA LYS A 826 38.90 19.01 -10.03
C LYS A 826 38.43 17.57 -10.03
N ALA A 827 38.84 16.82 -11.03
CA ALA A 827 38.62 15.36 -11.07
C ALA A 827 39.20 14.72 -9.80
N ILE A 828 38.43 13.76 -9.22
CA ILE A 828 38.86 12.97 -8.07
C ILE A 828 40.01 12.05 -8.54
N GLU A 829 41.21 12.30 -8.06
CA GLU A 829 42.36 11.40 -8.30
C GLU A 829 42.45 10.40 -7.14
N GLU A 830 42.31 9.13 -7.45
CA GLU A 830 42.40 8.01 -6.52
C GLU A 830 43.83 7.73 -6.07
N VAL A 831 44.03 7.46 -4.78
CA VAL A 831 45.34 7.11 -4.21
C VAL A 831 45.34 5.79 -3.50
N LEU A 832 46.28 4.96 -3.83
CA LEU A 832 46.30 3.54 -3.57
C LEU A 832 47.03 3.06 -2.29
N THR A 833 47.41 3.89 -1.32
CA THR A 833 48.14 3.42 -0.14
C THR A 833 47.72 4.06 1.16
N LYS A 834 47.54 3.24 2.18
CA LYS A 834 47.21 3.62 3.55
C LYS A 834 48.34 4.38 4.22
N VAL A 835 48.03 5.50 4.82
CA VAL A 835 48.94 6.22 5.73
C VAL A 835 48.26 6.36 7.08
N GLU A 836 48.96 5.96 8.15
CA GLU A 836 48.51 6.22 9.53
C GLU A 836 48.85 7.67 9.88
N PHE A 837 47.83 8.46 10.24
CA PHE A 837 48.02 9.81 10.74
C PHE A 837 48.17 9.81 12.27
N GLU A 838 49.18 10.51 12.78
CA GLU A 838 49.20 10.93 14.18
C GLU A 838 48.13 11.99 14.43
N GLU A 839 47.40 11.87 15.52
CA GLU A 839 46.32 12.76 15.91
C GLU A 839 46.75 14.22 15.77
N LEU A 840 46.07 14.99 14.96
CA LEU A 840 46.11 16.44 15.01
C LEU A 840 45.42 16.85 16.33
N GLU A 841 46.24 17.21 17.32
CA GLU A 841 45.79 17.80 18.56
C GLU A 841 44.98 19.06 18.25
N THR A 842 43.74 19.13 18.76
CA THR A 842 42.75 20.15 18.65
C THR A 842 43.23 21.54 19.03
#